data_57d8b4c38bad2325b2291f08e8b8d9f8
#
_entry.id   57d8b4c38bad2325b2291f08e8b8d9f8
#
_cell.length_a   1.000
_cell.length_b   1.000
_cell.length_c   1.000
_cell.angle_alpha   90.00
_cell.angle_beta   90.00
_cell.angle_gamma   90.00
#
_symmetry.space_group_name_H-M   'P 1'
#
loop_
_entity.id
_entity.type
_entity.pdbx_description
1 polymer ?
#
loop_
_entity_poly.entity_id
_entity_poly.type
_entity_poly.pdbx_seq_one_letter_code
_entity_poly.pdbx_strand_id
1 'polypeptide(L)'
;MQQQLPPVSLNPISFPFDTVLICFSHLRWNFVVQRPQHLMSRFARSVRVLFWEEPVRVEGLEAARLAVEICPATGVEVIVPQLAAGGDPENETAVLRQLLETLGLDAVRPVIRWYYTPMMLPFSDGLRAACTVYDCMDELANFNQAPPELLGLEQQLLERADLVFTGGYSLYEAKRDRHPRVHPFPSSVDVAHFSTARQVGREPSDQAALPRPRLGFFGVVDERMDLDLLAGLADAHPDWSIVIVGPVVKISEADLPRRSNLHFMGGRSYSDLPSYLRGWDVALMPFAINDATRFISPTKTPEYLAGGCPVVSTPIRDVVRHYGDVPAVRIAADLPGFVTACEEALAVARDSEWLREIDALLARGSWDQTHGLMAALVEEVLIRASRVQPIVSPTTWPAGPAQRYDIMVVGAGFAGAVMAERLASESGKKVLVVDRRPHIAGNAYDRVDDAGILIHQYGPHIFHTNSAHIFDYLSLFTSWRPYEHRVLADLGGKRVPMPINRTTLNLLYGLNLQTETEAESFLAARAEPIATVRTSADVVISAVGRDLYETFFQGYTRKQWGMDPSELDKSVTARVPTRTNTDDRYFTDSFQAMPAEGYTRMFERMLDHPNIDLLLGVDYVEAREAYPHDHLVFTGPIDEYYGYRYGRLPYRSLRFEHRTIDTTQFQEVAVVNYPDESVAHTRVTEYKHLTGQQSPRTSVTYEYPSSEGDPYYPIPREENRALFKRYEALALAETDVTFVGRLATYRYYNMDQVVGQALSTYQRIAEKFAPNADPLPSTATVAA
;
A
#
# COMPACT_ATOMS: atom_id res chain seq x y z
N MET A 1 2.54 -22.78 0.17
CA MET A 1 3.73 -22.02 0.60
C MET A 1 3.25 -20.86 1.47
N GLN A 2 3.44 -20.96 2.77
CA GLN A 2 3.11 -19.90 3.72
C GLN A 2 4.06 -18.72 3.49
N GLN A 3 3.53 -17.56 3.11
CA GLN A 3 4.29 -16.32 3.27
C GLN A 3 4.38 -16.03 4.78
N GLN A 4 5.51 -16.36 5.37
CA GLN A 4 5.86 -15.98 6.73
C GLN A 4 6.11 -14.47 6.73
N LEU A 5 5.28 -13.71 7.44
CA LEU A 5 5.61 -12.35 7.82
C LEU A 5 6.83 -12.40 8.77
N PRO A 6 7.89 -11.62 8.52
CA PRO A 6 9.05 -11.57 9.40
C PRO A 6 8.70 -10.95 10.77
N PRO A 7 9.45 -11.24 11.84
CA PRO A 7 9.28 -10.57 13.12
C PRO A 7 9.58 -9.07 12.95
N VAL A 8 8.55 -8.25 13.06
CA VAL A 8 8.66 -6.79 12.97
C VAL A 8 9.02 -6.26 14.35
N SER A 9 10.19 -5.65 14.47
CA SER A 9 10.51 -4.74 15.57
C SER A 9 9.62 -3.51 15.38
N LEU A 10 8.56 -3.39 16.18
CA LEU A 10 7.63 -2.26 16.14
C LEU A 10 8.34 -1.02 16.70
N ASN A 11 8.71 -0.09 15.83
CA ASN A 11 9.03 1.27 16.26
C ASN A 11 7.77 1.91 16.88
N PRO A 12 7.90 2.83 17.85
CA PRO A 12 6.75 3.54 18.37
C PRO A 12 6.04 4.27 17.21
N ILE A 13 4.79 3.91 16.97
CA ILE A 13 3.93 4.53 15.98
C ILE A 13 3.66 5.96 16.44
N SER A 14 3.93 6.94 15.58
CA SER A 14 3.72 8.35 15.87
C SER A 14 2.68 8.93 14.91
N PHE A 15 1.43 8.92 15.35
CA PHE A 15 0.39 9.65 14.63
C PHE A 15 0.63 11.17 14.70
N PRO A 16 0.19 11.93 13.67
CA PRO A 16 0.23 13.38 13.74
C PRO A 16 -0.45 13.90 15.02
N PHE A 17 0.12 14.95 15.61
CA PHE A 17 -0.44 15.55 16.81
C PHE A 17 -1.92 15.91 16.60
N ASP A 18 -2.77 15.64 17.61
CA ASP A 18 -4.24 15.85 17.58
C ASP A 18 -5.05 14.95 16.61
N THR A 19 -4.51 13.84 16.12
CA THR A 19 -5.28 12.86 15.34
C THR A 19 -6.46 12.31 16.16
N VAL A 20 -7.66 12.26 15.56
CA VAL A 20 -8.85 11.66 16.13
C VAL A 20 -9.28 10.46 15.30
N LEU A 21 -9.51 9.32 15.94
CA LEU A 21 -10.11 8.15 15.33
C LEU A 21 -11.58 8.06 15.77
N ILE A 22 -12.51 8.10 14.79
CA ILE A 22 -13.92 7.79 15.04
C ILE A 22 -14.25 6.42 14.45
N CYS A 23 -14.69 5.51 15.31
CA CYS A 23 -15.02 4.13 15.00
C CYS A 23 -16.54 3.94 14.99
N PHE A 24 -17.11 3.61 13.83
CA PHE A 24 -18.51 3.32 13.62
C PHE A 24 -18.77 1.82 13.74
N SER A 25 -19.45 1.40 14.81
CA SER A 25 -19.62 0.00 15.16
C SER A 25 -21.08 -0.39 15.44
N HIS A 26 -21.48 -1.51 14.85
CA HIS A 26 -22.74 -2.20 15.19
C HIS A 26 -22.65 -2.98 16.51
N LEU A 27 -21.43 -3.12 17.06
CA LEU A 27 -21.20 -3.81 18.33
C LEU A 27 -21.18 -2.82 19.50
N ARG A 28 -21.71 -3.24 20.65
CA ARG A 28 -21.69 -2.47 21.88
C ARG A 28 -20.37 -2.65 22.60
N TRP A 29 -19.76 -1.54 23.05
CA TRP A 29 -18.49 -1.54 23.77
C TRP A 29 -18.52 -2.40 25.05
N ASN A 30 -19.59 -2.27 25.81
CA ASN A 30 -19.77 -2.90 27.12
C ASN A 30 -20.46 -4.27 27.07
N PHE A 31 -20.62 -4.89 25.89
CA PHE A 31 -21.32 -6.18 25.78
C PHE A 31 -20.37 -7.38 25.84
N VAL A 32 -19.61 -7.63 24.81
CA VAL A 32 -18.62 -8.74 24.73
C VAL A 32 -17.33 -8.19 24.15
N VAL A 33 -16.20 -8.53 24.78
CA VAL A 33 -14.89 -8.13 24.27
C VAL A 33 -14.56 -8.92 23.01
N GLN A 34 -14.38 -8.20 21.91
CA GLN A 34 -14.10 -8.72 20.58
C GLN A 34 -13.01 -7.86 19.90
N ARG A 35 -12.78 -8.08 18.61
CA ARG A 35 -11.82 -7.35 17.80
C ARG A 35 -11.87 -5.82 17.95
N PRO A 36 -13.06 -5.15 17.94
CA PRO A 36 -13.12 -3.70 18.12
C PRO A 36 -12.53 -3.23 19.44
N GLN A 37 -12.86 -3.89 20.57
CA GLN A 37 -12.35 -3.50 21.88
C GLN A 37 -10.82 -3.69 21.96
N HIS A 38 -10.30 -4.79 21.42
CA HIS A 38 -8.85 -5.04 21.40
C HIS A 38 -8.09 -4.02 20.58
N LEU A 39 -8.59 -3.62 19.40
CA LEU A 39 -7.92 -2.67 18.53
C LEU A 39 -8.09 -1.23 19.01
N MET A 40 -9.31 -0.81 19.31
CA MET A 40 -9.60 0.57 19.71
C MET A 40 -8.95 0.94 21.06
N SER A 41 -8.87 0.00 22.01
CA SER A 41 -8.11 0.21 23.26
C SER A 41 -6.61 0.44 23.02
N ARG A 42 -6.05 -0.16 21.97
CA ARG A 42 -4.64 0.03 21.59
C ARG A 42 -4.42 1.33 20.86
N PHE A 43 -5.32 1.68 19.94
CA PHE A 43 -5.29 3.00 19.30
C PHE A 43 -5.44 4.14 20.31
N ALA A 44 -6.26 3.96 21.35
CA ALA A 44 -6.45 4.96 22.40
C ALA A 44 -5.18 5.29 23.21
N ARG A 45 -4.12 4.48 23.10
CA ARG A 45 -2.80 4.79 23.68
C ARG A 45 -2.04 5.88 22.91
N SER A 46 -2.42 6.14 21.66
CA SER A 46 -1.69 7.04 20.74
C SER A 46 -2.54 8.13 20.14
N VAL A 47 -3.87 7.95 20.04
CA VAL A 47 -4.81 8.91 19.46
C VAL A 47 -6.08 8.97 20.30
N ARG A 48 -6.83 10.08 20.21
CA ARG A 48 -8.18 10.16 20.80
C ARG A 48 -9.11 9.24 20.00
N VAL A 49 -9.80 8.30 20.67
CA VAL A 49 -10.71 7.33 20.05
C VAL A 49 -12.15 7.62 20.49
N LEU A 50 -13.01 7.87 19.49
CA LEU A 50 -14.46 8.01 19.64
C LEU A 50 -15.11 6.74 19.11
N PHE A 51 -15.77 5.96 19.96
CA PHE A 51 -16.43 4.72 19.59
C PHE A 51 -17.95 4.98 19.47
N TRP A 52 -18.42 5.14 18.22
CA TRP A 52 -19.83 5.43 17.92
C TRP A 52 -20.61 4.12 17.76
N GLU A 53 -21.62 3.94 18.63
CA GLU A 53 -22.51 2.78 18.64
C GLU A 53 -23.80 3.04 17.86
N GLU A 54 -24.57 1.98 17.59
CA GLU A 54 -25.93 2.11 17.06
C GLU A 54 -26.82 2.92 18.01
N PRO A 55 -27.78 3.69 17.45
CA PRO A 55 -28.67 4.49 18.27
C PRO A 55 -29.55 3.64 19.19
N VAL A 56 -29.97 4.24 20.31
CA VAL A 56 -30.95 3.67 21.22
C VAL A 56 -32.22 4.53 21.24
N ARG A 57 -33.39 3.90 21.30
CA ARG A 57 -34.67 4.56 21.41
C ARG A 57 -34.99 4.79 22.89
N VAL A 58 -35.29 6.06 23.26
CA VAL A 58 -35.57 6.46 24.66
C VAL A 58 -36.95 7.05 24.73
N GLU A 59 -37.79 6.52 25.64
CA GLU A 59 -39.14 7.04 25.90
C GLU A 59 -39.05 8.40 26.61
N GLY A 60 -39.92 9.32 26.19
CA GLY A 60 -40.01 10.66 26.81
C GLY A 60 -38.84 11.60 26.47
N LEU A 61 -37.99 11.25 25.51
CA LEU A 61 -36.92 12.13 25.04
C LEU A 61 -37.49 13.22 24.11
N GLU A 62 -37.32 14.48 24.48
CA GLU A 62 -37.85 15.63 23.70
C GLU A 62 -37.01 15.91 22.45
N ALA A 63 -35.68 15.75 22.51
CA ALA A 63 -34.79 15.98 21.41
C ALA A 63 -33.67 14.94 21.40
N ALA A 64 -33.24 14.55 20.20
CA ALA A 64 -32.08 13.62 20.03
C ALA A 64 -30.80 14.21 20.64
N ARG A 65 -30.00 13.36 21.28
CA ARG A 65 -28.75 13.77 21.93
C ARG A 65 -27.69 12.65 21.89
N LEU A 66 -26.43 12.99 22.16
CA LEU A 66 -25.37 12.03 22.40
C LEU A 66 -25.23 11.75 23.90
N ALA A 67 -25.22 10.48 24.27
CA ALA A 67 -24.66 10.02 25.54
C ALA A 67 -23.21 9.65 25.33
N VAL A 68 -22.32 10.24 26.15
CA VAL A 68 -20.87 9.99 26.05
C VAL A 68 -20.37 9.45 27.37
N GLU A 69 -19.70 8.31 27.34
CA GLU A 69 -19.07 7.68 28.51
C GLU A 69 -17.60 7.40 28.18
N ILE A 70 -16.69 7.72 29.09
CA ILE A 70 -15.27 7.39 28.92
C ILE A 70 -14.99 6.07 29.63
N CYS A 71 -14.52 5.09 28.88
CA CYS A 71 -14.08 3.81 29.45
C CYS A 71 -12.85 4.03 30.37
N PRO A 72 -12.98 3.82 31.69
CA PRO A 72 -11.92 4.15 32.64
C PRO A 72 -10.67 3.29 32.47
N ALA A 73 -10.78 2.10 31.90
CA ALA A 73 -9.66 1.18 31.68
C ALA A 73 -8.84 1.52 30.43
N THR A 74 -9.45 2.16 29.42
CA THR A 74 -8.82 2.31 28.09
C THR A 74 -8.75 3.76 27.60
N GLY A 75 -9.56 4.65 28.15
CA GLY A 75 -9.69 6.04 27.71
C GLY A 75 -10.53 6.22 26.44
N VAL A 76 -11.13 5.16 25.90
CA VAL A 76 -12.03 5.23 24.74
C VAL A 76 -13.32 5.95 25.12
N GLU A 77 -13.71 6.95 24.34
CA GLU A 77 -14.97 7.68 24.49
C GLU A 77 -16.08 6.94 23.74
N VAL A 78 -16.98 6.31 24.47
CA VAL A 78 -18.11 5.56 23.93
C VAL A 78 -19.28 6.53 23.69
N ILE A 79 -19.74 6.62 22.47
CA ILE A 79 -20.79 7.56 22.03
C ILE A 79 -22.02 6.77 21.61
N VAL A 80 -23.12 6.98 22.32
CA VAL A 80 -24.40 6.34 22.04
C VAL A 80 -25.42 7.43 21.65
N PRO A 81 -25.84 7.50 20.38
CA PRO A 81 -26.95 8.36 20.00
C PRO A 81 -28.25 7.93 20.69
N GLN A 82 -28.96 8.86 21.34
CA GLN A 82 -30.25 8.66 21.93
C GLN A 82 -31.31 9.35 21.06
N LEU A 83 -32.25 8.58 20.53
CA LEU A 83 -33.34 9.06 19.69
C LEU A 83 -34.69 8.90 20.43
N ALA A 84 -35.66 9.77 20.15
CA ALA A 84 -36.98 9.61 20.69
C ALA A 84 -37.66 8.32 20.21
N ALA A 85 -38.34 7.58 21.09
CA ALA A 85 -39.00 6.31 20.75
C ALA A 85 -40.06 6.44 19.63
N GLY A 86 -40.72 7.60 19.51
CA GLY A 86 -41.70 7.90 18.46
C GLY A 86 -41.15 8.69 17.27
N GLY A 87 -39.82 8.81 17.11
CA GLY A 87 -39.21 9.55 16.02
C GLY A 87 -39.42 8.91 14.63
N ASP A 88 -39.49 9.78 13.61
CA ASP A 88 -39.68 9.37 12.22
C ASP A 88 -38.44 8.66 11.67
N PRO A 89 -38.54 7.40 11.24
CA PRO A 89 -37.41 6.64 10.66
C PRO A 89 -36.82 7.29 9.39
N GLU A 90 -37.62 7.99 8.58
CA GLU A 90 -37.18 8.64 7.35
C GLU A 90 -36.20 9.81 7.64
N ASN A 91 -36.27 10.41 8.81
CA ASN A 91 -35.42 11.50 9.25
C ASN A 91 -34.21 11.05 10.08
N GLU A 92 -34.08 9.77 10.40
CA GLU A 92 -33.05 9.27 11.32
C GLU A 92 -31.63 9.57 10.80
N THR A 93 -31.38 9.36 9.53
CA THR A 93 -30.06 9.66 8.90
C THR A 93 -29.69 11.14 9.05
N ALA A 94 -30.63 12.05 8.86
CA ALA A 94 -30.39 13.49 9.00
C ALA A 94 -30.10 13.87 10.45
N VAL A 95 -30.86 13.30 11.40
CA VAL A 95 -30.66 13.51 12.83
C VAL A 95 -29.31 12.99 13.30
N LEU A 96 -28.92 11.79 12.88
CA LEU A 96 -27.62 11.22 13.23
C LEU A 96 -26.45 12.03 12.64
N ARG A 97 -26.59 12.56 11.41
CA ARG A 97 -25.62 13.46 10.81
C ARG A 97 -25.48 14.75 11.63
N GLN A 98 -26.59 15.37 12.02
CA GLN A 98 -26.56 16.57 12.84
C GLN A 98 -25.90 16.31 14.20
N LEU A 99 -26.18 15.17 14.84
CA LEU A 99 -25.53 14.78 16.09
C LEU A 99 -24.02 14.58 15.90
N LEU A 100 -23.59 13.97 14.79
CA LEU A 100 -22.17 13.79 14.46
C LEU A 100 -21.46 15.14 14.30
N GLU A 101 -22.09 16.12 13.66
CA GLU A 101 -21.58 17.48 13.49
C GLU A 101 -21.35 18.19 14.83
N THR A 102 -22.14 17.88 15.87
CA THR A 102 -21.94 18.47 17.21
C THR A 102 -20.62 18.09 17.88
N LEU A 103 -19.94 17.04 17.41
CA LEU A 103 -18.63 16.65 17.92
C LEU A 103 -17.51 17.62 17.50
N GLY A 104 -17.78 18.52 16.56
CA GLY A 104 -16.81 19.53 16.11
C GLY A 104 -15.53 18.90 15.51
N LEU A 105 -15.65 17.77 14.83
CA LEU A 105 -14.55 17.10 14.12
C LEU A 105 -14.34 17.85 12.80
N ASP A 106 -13.74 19.01 12.88
CA ASP A 106 -13.55 19.89 11.74
C ASP A 106 -12.27 19.56 10.93
N ALA A 107 -12.11 20.31 9.83
CA ALA A 107 -11.08 20.10 8.84
C ALA A 107 -9.63 20.41 9.31
N VAL A 108 -9.43 20.88 10.52
CA VAL A 108 -8.11 21.30 11.05
C VAL A 108 -7.35 20.12 11.66
N ARG A 109 -8.05 19.03 12.02
CA ARG A 109 -7.45 17.85 12.65
C ARG A 109 -7.50 16.66 11.71
N PRO A 110 -6.46 15.82 11.65
CA PRO A 110 -6.54 14.56 10.93
C PRO A 110 -7.59 13.65 11.58
N VAL A 111 -8.64 13.30 10.85
CA VAL A 111 -9.69 12.38 11.28
C VAL A 111 -9.49 11.05 10.57
N ILE A 112 -9.50 9.94 11.34
CA ILE A 112 -9.59 8.58 10.83
C ILE A 112 -11.03 8.13 11.00
N ARG A 113 -11.71 7.79 9.88
CA ARG A 113 -13.01 7.10 9.92
C ARG A 113 -12.76 5.60 9.87
N TRP A 114 -13.22 4.87 10.87
CA TRP A 114 -13.09 3.42 10.97
C TRP A 114 -14.45 2.76 11.02
N TYR A 115 -14.74 1.89 10.07
CA TYR A 115 -16.05 1.24 9.96
C TYR A 115 -15.97 -0.25 10.24
N TYR A 116 -16.78 -0.74 11.18
CA TYR A 116 -17.09 -2.16 11.37
C TYR A 116 -18.41 -2.56 10.69
N THR A 117 -19.18 -1.60 10.21
CA THR A 117 -20.43 -1.82 9.50
C THR A 117 -20.64 -0.76 8.42
N PRO A 118 -21.09 -1.14 7.20
CA PRO A 118 -21.47 -0.17 6.17
C PRO A 118 -22.73 0.63 6.50
N MET A 119 -23.57 0.14 7.42
CA MET A 119 -24.88 0.74 7.76
C MET A 119 -24.76 2.17 8.32
N MET A 120 -23.60 2.56 8.81
CA MET A 120 -23.37 3.90 9.35
C MET A 120 -22.83 4.90 8.31
N LEU A 121 -22.57 4.45 7.06
CA LEU A 121 -22.08 5.31 6.00
C LEU A 121 -23.04 6.45 5.63
N PRO A 122 -24.37 6.26 5.52
CA PRO A 122 -25.28 7.30 5.02
C PRO A 122 -25.26 8.62 5.82
N PHE A 123 -25.06 8.58 7.14
CA PHE A 123 -24.99 9.79 7.95
C PHE A 123 -23.58 10.32 8.15
N SER A 124 -22.56 9.46 8.02
CA SER A 124 -21.15 9.78 8.33
C SER A 124 -20.27 10.09 7.11
N ASP A 125 -20.79 9.86 5.89
CA ASP A 125 -20.02 10.06 4.64
C ASP A 125 -19.59 11.53 4.44
N GLY A 126 -20.39 12.50 4.92
CA GLY A 126 -20.04 13.91 4.88
C GLY A 126 -18.91 14.35 5.84
N LEU A 127 -18.53 13.52 6.82
CA LEU A 127 -17.41 13.82 7.71
C LEU A 127 -16.09 13.71 6.96
N ARG A 128 -15.37 14.81 6.84
CA ARG A 128 -14.06 14.82 6.20
C ARG A 128 -13.06 14.00 7.00
N ALA A 129 -12.34 13.10 6.33
CA ALA A 129 -11.34 12.26 6.95
C ALA A 129 -10.03 12.25 6.14
N ALA A 130 -8.90 12.13 6.84
CA ALA A 130 -7.58 11.95 6.26
C ALA A 130 -7.29 10.46 5.94
N CYS A 131 -8.07 9.54 6.56
CA CYS A 131 -8.01 8.12 6.28
C CYS A 131 -9.38 7.49 6.55
N THR A 132 -9.87 6.67 5.63
CA THR A 132 -11.09 5.86 5.79
C THR A 132 -10.72 4.39 5.77
N VAL A 133 -11.04 3.68 6.84
CA VAL A 133 -10.77 2.25 7.02
C VAL A 133 -12.08 1.47 7.07
N TYR A 134 -12.20 0.43 6.27
CA TYR A 134 -13.23 -0.59 6.43
C TYR A 134 -12.62 -1.84 7.04
N ASP A 135 -12.91 -2.15 8.30
CA ASP A 135 -12.49 -3.35 9.00
C ASP A 135 -13.62 -4.39 8.95
N CYS A 136 -13.65 -5.14 7.86
CA CYS A 136 -14.60 -6.21 7.58
C CYS A 136 -14.25 -7.44 8.43
N MET A 137 -14.81 -7.52 9.63
CA MET A 137 -14.53 -8.65 10.53
C MET A 137 -15.40 -9.87 10.25
N ASP A 138 -16.58 -9.69 9.67
CA ASP A 138 -17.55 -10.72 9.31
C ASP A 138 -18.22 -10.39 7.96
N GLU A 139 -18.78 -11.41 7.27
CA GLU A 139 -19.64 -11.21 6.10
C GLU A 139 -21.08 -10.90 6.58
N LEU A 140 -21.34 -9.66 6.95
CA LEU A 140 -22.58 -9.25 7.59
C LEU A 140 -23.84 -9.57 6.78
N ALA A 141 -23.71 -9.63 5.45
CA ALA A 141 -24.82 -9.98 4.56
C ALA A 141 -25.27 -11.45 4.66
N ASN A 142 -24.44 -12.31 5.24
CA ASN A 142 -24.75 -13.74 5.40
C ASN A 142 -25.46 -14.07 6.73
N PHE A 143 -25.65 -13.08 7.59
CA PHE A 143 -26.40 -13.30 8.83
C PHE A 143 -27.91 -13.23 8.61
N ASN A 144 -28.66 -13.98 9.42
CA ASN A 144 -30.11 -13.92 9.41
C ASN A 144 -30.60 -12.49 9.69
N GLN A 145 -31.58 -12.02 8.89
CA GLN A 145 -32.15 -10.68 8.98
C GLN A 145 -31.21 -9.54 8.61
N ALA A 146 -30.16 -9.79 7.79
CA ALA A 146 -29.32 -8.74 7.25
C ALA A 146 -30.18 -7.71 6.47
N PRO A 147 -29.99 -6.40 6.70
CA PRO A 147 -30.74 -5.36 5.97
C PRO A 147 -30.48 -5.46 4.45
N PRO A 148 -31.51 -5.30 3.60
CA PRO A 148 -31.38 -5.45 2.16
C PRO A 148 -30.43 -4.42 1.51
N GLU A 149 -30.30 -3.24 2.10
CA GLU A 149 -29.42 -2.16 1.67
C GLU A 149 -27.93 -2.41 1.97
N LEU A 150 -27.60 -3.37 2.84
CA LEU A 150 -26.23 -3.61 3.35
C LEU A 150 -25.22 -3.86 2.25
N LEU A 151 -25.57 -4.69 1.23
CA LEU A 151 -24.65 -4.98 0.11
C LEU A 151 -24.36 -3.74 -0.73
N GLY A 152 -25.36 -2.89 -0.95
CA GLY A 152 -25.20 -1.62 -1.69
C GLY A 152 -24.32 -0.63 -0.92
N LEU A 153 -24.51 -0.56 0.39
CA LEU A 153 -23.68 0.29 1.26
C LEU A 153 -22.26 -0.24 1.43
N GLU A 154 -22.09 -1.56 1.45
CA GLU A 154 -20.75 -2.16 1.46
C GLU A 154 -19.97 -1.80 0.19
N GLN A 155 -20.62 -1.88 -0.98
CA GLN A 155 -19.99 -1.49 -2.24
C GLN A 155 -19.54 -0.01 -2.21
N GLN A 156 -20.42 0.87 -1.73
CA GLN A 156 -20.10 2.29 -1.57
C GLN A 156 -18.96 2.53 -0.58
N LEU A 157 -18.92 1.78 0.53
CA LEU A 157 -17.83 1.91 1.51
C LEU A 157 -16.49 1.41 0.95
N LEU A 158 -16.49 0.32 0.19
CA LEU A 158 -15.31 -0.17 -0.51
C LEU A 158 -14.75 0.86 -1.50
N GLU A 159 -15.60 1.60 -2.21
CA GLU A 159 -15.17 2.65 -3.15
C GLU A 159 -14.56 3.87 -2.43
N ARG A 160 -14.92 4.12 -1.16
CA ARG A 160 -14.47 5.28 -0.37
C ARG A 160 -13.33 4.97 0.59
N ALA A 161 -13.10 3.69 0.88
CA ALA A 161 -12.07 3.29 1.82
C ALA A 161 -10.66 3.51 1.23
N ASP A 162 -9.73 3.99 2.04
CA ASP A 162 -8.30 4.00 1.73
C ASP A 162 -7.66 2.64 2.02
N LEU A 163 -8.22 1.93 3.01
CA LEU A 163 -7.76 0.63 3.47
C LEU A 163 -8.95 -0.27 3.78
N VAL A 164 -8.84 -1.54 3.38
CA VAL A 164 -9.78 -2.58 3.76
C VAL A 164 -9.02 -3.65 4.55
N PHE A 165 -9.44 -3.88 5.78
CA PHE A 165 -8.94 -4.97 6.61
C PHE A 165 -9.97 -6.09 6.67
N THR A 166 -9.52 -7.32 6.66
CA THR A 166 -10.42 -8.48 6.78
C THR A 166 -10.09 -9.29 8.01
N GLY A 167 -11.13 -9.72 8.74
CA GLY A 167 -11.00 -10.48 9.98
C GLY A 167 -10.45 -11.91 9.82
N GLY A 168 -10.24 -12.36 8.57
CA GLY A 168 -9.70 -13.66 8.25
C GLY A 168 -9.30 -13.78 6.79
N TYR A 169 -8.63 -14.89 6.45
CA TYR A 169 -8.19 -15.13 5.07
C TYR A 169 -9.35 -15.51 4.14
N SER A 170 -10.38 -16.16 4.65
CA SER A 170 -11.59 -16.47 3.86
C SER A 170 -12.30 -15.20 3.40
N LEU A 171 -12.38 -14.19 4.25
CA LEU A 171 -12.87 -12.84 3.89
C LEU A 171 -11.92 -12.13 2.91
N TYR A 172 -10.62 -12.24 3.14
CA TYR A 172 -9.63 -11.66 2.21
C TYR A 172 -9.79 -12.22 0.80
N GLU A 173 -9.92 -13.53 0.65
CA GLU A 173 -10.15 -14.16 -0.66
C GLU A 173 -11.43 -13.68 -1.33
N ALA A 174 -12.48 -13.36 -0.56
CA ALA A 174 -13.75 -12.84 -1.08
C ALA A 174 -13.69 -11.35 -1.46
N LYS A 175 -12.83 -10.55 -0.83
CA LYS A 175 -12.79 -9.08 -0.99
C LYS A 175 -11.58 -8.56 -1.79
N ARG A 176 -10.50 -9.34 -1.95
CA ARG A 176 -9.22 -8.88 -2.54
C ARG A 176 -9.34 -8.29 -3.95
N ASP A 177 -10.30 -8.77 -4.75
CA ASP A 177 -10.52 -8.31 -6.11
C ASP A 177 -11.52 -7.12 -6.19
N ARG A 178 -12.07 -6.69 -5.04
CA ARG A 178 -13.04 -5.59 -4.92
C ARG A 178 -12.43 -4.26 -4.47
N HIS A 179 -11.16 -4.29 -3.99
CA HIS A 179 -10.47 -3.08 -3.55
C HIS A 179 -8.94 -3.27 -3.64
N PRO A 180 -8.14 -2.27 -4.09
CA PRO A 180 -6.71 -2.42 -4.35
C PRO A 180 -5.85 -2.59 -3.09
N ARG A 181 -6.34 -2.22 -1.91
CA ARG A 181 -5.60 -2.26 -0.64
C ARG A 181 -6.35 -3.07 0.41
N VAL A 182 -6.58 -4.35 0.11
CA VAL A 182 -7.16 -5.32 1.06
C VAL A 182 -6.04 -6.05 1.79
N HIS A 183 -6.11 -6.10 3.11
CA HIS A 183 -5.10 -6.74 3.95
C HIS A 183 -5.75 -7.72 4.93
N PRO A 184 -5.27 -8.99 4.99
CA PRO A 184 -5.80 -9.97 5.92
C PRO A 184 -5.19 -9.78 7.32
N PHE A 185 -6.04 -9.60 8.31
CA PHE A 185 -5.69 -9.56 9.72
C PHE A 185 -6.58 -10.54 10.49
N PRO A 186 -6.25 -11.84 10.47
CA PRO A 186 -7.01 -12.82 11.23
C PRO A 186 -7.04 -12.51 12.71
N SER A 187 -8.02 -13.06 13.40
CA SER A 187 -8.21 -12.87 14.82
C SER A 187 -6.96 -13.25 15.62
N SER A 188 -6.56 -12.41 16.54
CA SER A 188 -5.40 -12.52 17.39
C SER A 188 -5.80 -12.87 18.83
N VAL A 189 -4.84 -13.08 19.72
CA VAL A 189 -5.06 -13.46 21.10
C VAL A 189 -4.32 -12.55 22.09
N ASP A 190 -4.91 -12.34 23.25
CA ASP A 190 -4.23 -11.82 24.43
C ASP A 190 -3.61 -13.00 25.22
N VAL A 191 -2.40 -13.37 24.83
CA VAL A 191 -1.68 -14.50 25.44
C VAL A 191 -1.45 -14.28 26.94
N ALA A 192 -1.13 -13.04 27.35
CA ALA A 192 -0.90 -12.73 28.76
C ALA A 192 -2.16 -12.97 29.60
N HIS A 193 -3.34 -12.60 29.09
CA HIS A 193 -4.61 -12.82 29.74
C HIS A 193 -4.96 -14.30 29.85
N PHE A 194 -4.99 -15.03 28.74
CA PHE A 194 -5.43 -16.43 28.75
C PHE A 194 -4.42 -17.40 29.36
N SER A 195 -3.11 -17.12 29.32
CA SER A 195 -2.09 -17.93 29.95
C SER A 195 -2.22 -17.98 31.48
N THR A 196 -2.97 -17.07 32.10
CA THR A 196 -3.31 -17.14 33.53
C THR A 196 -4.13 -18.38 33.88
N ALA A 197 -4.82 -19.00 32.89
CA ALA A 197 -5.49 -20.29 33.07
C ALA A 197 -4.54 -21.42 33.45
N ARG A 198 -3.26 -21.36 33.06
CA ARG A 198 -2.21 -22.34 33.36
C ARG A 198 -1.65 -22.20 34.79
N GLN A 199 -1.94 -21.10 35.46
CA GLN A 199 -1.44 -20.85 36.82
C GLN A 199 -2.30 -21.56 37.86
N VAL A 200 -1.72 -21.85 39.02
CA VAL A 200 -2.50 -22.37 40.16
C VAL A 200 -3.50 -21.31 40.63
N GLY A 201 -4.77 -21.65 40.68
CA GLY A 201 -5.84 -20.75 41.04
C GLY A 201 -7.16 -21.48 41.31
N ARG A 202 -8.17 -20.72 41.75
CA ARG A 202 -9.51 -21.27 42.00
C ARG A 202 -10.33 -21.25 40.69
N GLU A 203 -11.06 -22.36 40.48
CA GLU A 203 -12.12 -22.41 39.48
C GLU A 203 -13.39 -21.73 40.02
N PRO A 204 -14.28 -21.24 39.15
CA PRO A 204 -15.59 -20.75 39.53
C PRO A 204 -16.41 -21.86 40.22
N SER A 205 -17.11 -21.47 41.29
CA SER A 205 -17.82 -22.47 42.15
C SER A 205 -18.93 -23.21 41.40
N ASP A 206 -19.54 -22.60 40.41
CA ASP A 206 -20.59 -23.18 39.56
C ASP A 206 -20.03 -24.27 38.62
N GLN A 207 -18.76 -24.19 38.24
CA GLN A 207 -18.09 -25.20 37.42
C GLN A 207 -17.33 -26.21 38.26
N ALA A 208 -16.74 -25.80 39.37
CA ALA A 208 -15.86 -26.66 40.20
C ALA A 208 -16.57 -27.91 40.75
N ALA A 209 -17.91 -27.86 40.90
CA ALA A 209 -18.72 -28.98 41.38
C ALA A 209 -19.02 -30.02 40.28
N LEU A 210 -18.78 -29.75 39.02
CA LEU A 210 -19.10 -30.65 37.92
C LEU A 210 -18.05 -31.76 37.82
N PRO A 211 -18.46 -32.99 37.47
CA PRO A 211 -17.51 -34.09 37.24
C PRO A 211 -16.53 -33.79 36.09
N ARG A 212 -15.39 -34.48 36.11
CA ARG A 212 -14.44 -34.53 34.99
C ARG A 212 -14.62 -35.85 34.22
N PRO A 213 -14.28 -35.88 32.90
CA PRO A 213 -13.68 -34.75 32.12
C PRO A 213 -14.70 -33.66 31.81
N ARG A 214 -14.19 -32.41 31.70
CA ARG A 214 -14.99 -31.25 31.34
C ARG A 214 -14.58 -30.74 29.98
N LEU A 215 -15.53 -30.65 29.06
CA LEU A 215 -15.35 -30.14 27.73
C LEU A 215 -16.07 -28.80 27.64
N GLY A 216 -15.38 -27.70 27.27
CA GLY A 216 -15.92 -26.38 27.42
C GLY A 216 -15.91 -25.52 26.15
N PHE A 217 -16.85 -24.61 26.07
CA PHE A 217 -16.92 -23.53 25.08
C PHE A 217 -17.23 -22.22 25.80
N PHE A 218 -16.59 -21.14 25.39
CA PHE A 218 -17.05 -19.79 25.74
C PHE A 218 -17.29 -18.91 24.51
N GLY A 219 -18.33 -18.11 24.54
CA GLY A 219 -18.70 -17.18 23.47
C GLY A 219 -20.20 -17.04 23.34
N VAL A 220 -20.64 -16.20 22.42
CA VAL A 220 -22.07 -16.02 22.11
C VAL A 220 -22.65 -17.33 21.59
N VAL A 221 -23.80 -17.74 22.12
CA VAL A 221 -24.61 -18.88 21.67
C VAL A 221 -25.69 -18.34 20.75
N ASP A 222 -25.53 -18.58 19.44
CA ASP A 222 -26.44 -18.08 18.39
C ASP A 222 -26.57 -19.11 17.24
N GLU A 223 -27.13 -18.71 16.10
CA GLU A 223 -27.35 -19.55 14.91
C GLU A 223 -26.08 -20.17 14.32
N ARG A 224 -24.90 -19.77 14.76
CA ARG A 224 -23.61 -20.36 14.34
C ARG A 224 -23.25 -21.62 15.11
N MET A 225 -23.89 -21.91 16.23
CA MET A 225 -23.60 -23.10 17.05
C MET A 225 -24.39 -24.28 16.53
N ASP A 226 -23.72 -25.44 16.41
CA ASP A 226 -24.35 -26.71 16.09
C ASP A 226 -24.90 -27.36 17.37
N LEU A 227 -26.17 -27.07 17.64
CA LEU A 227 -26.85 -27.57 18.84
C LEU A 227 -27.10 -29.06 18.78
N ASP A 228 -27.28 -29.66 17.61
CA ASP A 228 -27.46 -31.10 17.42
C ASP A 228 -26.16 -31.85 17.69
N LEU A 229 -25.02 -31.30 17.26
CA LEU A 229 -23.70 -31.84 17.57
C LEU A 229 -23.43 -31.83 19.08
N LEU A 230 -23.78 -30.74 19.77
CA LEU A 230 -23.66 -30.67 21.24
C LEU A 230 -24.55 -31.67 21.95
N ALA A 231 -25.80 -31.81 21.50
CA ALA A 231 -26.72 -32.83 22.07
C ALA A 231 -26.21 -34.25 21.86
N GLY A 232 -25.75 -34.54 20.63
CA GLY A 232 -25.19 -35.83 20.28
C GLY A 232 -23.90 -36.16 21.06
N LEU A 233 -23.03 -35.18 21.28
CA LEU A 233 -21.83 -35.39 22.14
C LEU A 233 -22.21 -35.68 23.58
N ALA A 234 -23.21 -34.97 24.13
CA ALA A 234 -23.71 -35.22 25.47
C ALA A 234 -24.35 -36.61 25.62
N ASP A 235 -25.06 -37.07 24.59
CA ASP A 235 -25.69 -38.39 24.55
C ASP A 235 -24.64 -39.52 24.42
N ALA A 236 -23.55 -39.30 23.67
CA ALA A 236 -22.48 -40.25 23.46
C ALA A 236 -21.67 -40.51 24.73
N HIS A 237 -21.45 -39.50 25.56
CA HIS A 237 -20.69 -39.58 26.82
C HIS A 237 -21.45 -38.95 27.97
N PRO A 238 -22.40 -39.68 28.60
CA PRO A 238 -23.17 -39.16 29.74
C PRO A 238 -22.33 -38.89 31.00
N ASP A 239 -21.12 -39.42 31.04
CA ASP A 239 -20.12 -39.24 32.11
C ASP A 239 -19.27 -37.98 31.95
N TRP A 240 -19.30 -37.33 30.79
CA TRP A 240 -18.60 -36.07 30.58
C TRP A 240 -19.47 -34.85 30.97
N SER A 241 -18.84 -33.77 31.42
CA SER A 241 -19.54 -32.51 31.64
C SER A 241 -19.24 -31.55 30.47
N ILE A 242 -20.24 -31.14 29.74
CA ILE A 242 -20.14 -30.17 28.67
C ILE A 242 -20.55 -28.80 29.20
N VAL A 243 -19.63 -27.82 29.19
CA VAL A 243 -19.80 -26.52 29.85
C VAL A 243 -19.81 -25.41 28.80
N ILE A 244 -20.94 -24.73 28.65
CA ILE A 244 -21.15 -23.61 27.68
C ILE A 244 -21.27 -22.30 28.44
N VAL A 245 -20.29 -21.40 28.25
CA VAL A 245 -20.20 -20.07 28.90
C VAL A 245 -20.44 -18.98 27.89
N GLY A 246 -21.54 -18.27 28.05
CA GLY A 246 -21.87 -17.12 27.18
C GLY A 246 -23.33 -16.78 27.13
N PRO A 247 -23.67 -15.58 26.66
CA PRO A 247 -25.06 -15.16 26.48
C PRO A 247 -25.70 -15.87 25.29
N VAL A 248 -26.97 -16.16 25.38
CA VAL A 248 -27.81 -16.65 24.27
C VAL A 248 -28.38 -15.43 23.53
N VAL A 249 -28.12 -15.34 22.22
CA VAL A 249 -28.50 -14.19 21.39
C VAL A 249 -29.04 -14.69 20.05
N LYS A 250 -30.07 -14.06 19.51
CA LYS A 250 -30.72 -14.36 18.21
C LYS A 250 -31.44 -15.70 18.10
N ILE A 251 -31.27 -16.58 19.06
CA ILE A 251 -32.01 -17.85 19.17
C ILE A 251 -32.78 -17.86 20.49
N SER A 252 -33.78 -18.74 20.62
CA SER A 252 -34.55 -18.87 21.86
C SER A 252 -33.83 -19.79 22.85
N GLU A 253 -33.87 -19.49 24.15
CA GLU A 253 -33.43 -20.41 25.19
C GLU A 253 -34.22 -21.73 25.17
N ALA A 254 -35.42 -21.77 24.60
CA ALA A 254 -36.22 -22.96 24.41
C ALA A 254 -35.64 -23.89 23.35
N ASP A 255 -34.81 -23.40 22.43
CA ASP A 255 -34.17 -24.20 21.39
C ASP A 255 -32.93 -24.94 21.91
N LEU A 256 -32.44 -24.56 23.10
CA LEU A 256 -31.23 -25.19 23.68
C LEU A 256 -31.50 -26.64 24.08
N PRO A 257 -30.61 -27.58 23.71
CA PRO A 257 -30.75 -28.99 24.10
C PRO A 257 -30.62 -29.17 25.61
N ARG A 258 -31.53 -29.97 26.18
CA ARG A 258 -31.57 -30.28 27.64
C ARG A 258 -31.02 -31.69 27.88
N ARG A 259 -29.82 -31.74 28.47
CA ARG A 259 -29.17 -33.00 28.95
C ARG A 259 -28.64 -32.77 30.35
N SER A 260 -28.58 -33.81 31.16
CA SER A 260 -28.11 -33.71 32.56
C SER A 260 -26.63 -33.36 32.70
N ASN A 261 -25.85 -33.60 31.64
CA ASN A 261 -24.43 -33.32 31.57
C ASN A 261 -24.06 -32.15 30.62
N LEU A 262 -25.04 -31.42 30.10
CA LEU A 262 -24.83 -30.21 29.28
C LEU A 262 -25.30 -28.98 30.07
N HIS A 263 -24.34 -28.10 30.39
CA HIS A 263 -24.51 -26.99 31.34
C HIS A 263 -24.32 -25.64 30.64
N PHE A 264 -25.39 -24.84 30.51
CA PHE A 264 -25.33 -23.46 30.02
C PHE A 264 -25.17 -22.52 31.21
N MET A 265 -23.99 -21.87 31.33
CA MET A 265 -23.61 -21.06 32.49
C MET A 265 -24.04 -19.59 32.38
N GLY A 266 -24.54 -19.15 31.17
CA GLY A 266 -24.85 -17.77 30.90
C GLY A 266 -23.60 -16.90 30.67
N GLY A 267 -23.81 -15.59 30.45
CA GLY A 267 -22.73 -14.64 30.20
C GLY A 267 -21.80 -14.46 31.39
N ARG A 268 -20.49 -14.30 31.11
CA ARG A 268 -19.43 -14.01 32.10
C ARG A 268 -18.56 -12.87 31.59
N SER A 269 -17.89 -12.17 32.52
CA SER A 269 -16.94 -11.11 32.15
C SER A 269 -15.72 -11.70 31.44
N TYR A 270 -15.09 -10.93 30.58
CA TYR A 270 -13.86 -11.35 29.88
C TYR A 270 -12.76 -11.74 30.86
N SER A 271 -12.65 -11.03 31.99
CA SER A 271 -11.70 -11.29 33.06
C SER A 271 -11.89 -12.67 33.74
N ASP A 272 -13.09 -13.23 33.69
CA ASP A 272 -13.40 -14.51 34.32
C ASP A 272 -13.09 -15.72 33.42
N LEU A 273 -13.03 -15.53 32.10
CA LEU A 273 -12.88 -16.61 31.12
C LEU A 273 -11.65 -17.52 31.36
N PRO A 274 -10.47 -16.98 31.71
CA PRO A 274 -9.33 -17.85 32.04
C PRO A 274 -9.57 -18.80 33.23
N SER A 275 -10.40 -18.39 34.19
CA SER A 275 -10.70 -19.22 35.36
C SER A 275 -11.67 -20.36 35.03
N TYR A 276 -12.57 -20.17 34.06
CA TYR A 276 -13.36 -21.26 33.48
C TYR A 276 -12.50 -22.21 32.67
N LEU A 277 -11.65 -21.63 31.76
CA LEU A 277 -10.75 -22.41 30.89
C LEU A 277 -9.79 -23.33 31.70
N ARG A 278 -9.33 -22.90 32.87
CA ARG A 278 -8.51 -23.69 33.81
C ARG A 278 -9.14 -24.99 34.16
N GLY A 279 -10.46 -25.05 34.25
CA GLY A 279 -11.22 -26.25 34.63
C GLY A 279 -11.48 -27.21 33.49
N TRP A 280 -11.13 -26.88 32.23
CA TRP A 280 -11.46 -27.72 31.09
C TRP A 280 -10.35 -28.68 30.71
N ASP A 281 -10.77 -29.88 30.31
CA ASP A 281 -9.89 -30.91 29.79
C ASP A 281 -9.75 -30.82 28.27
N VAL A 282 -10.80 -30.36 27.56
CA VAL A 282 -10.84 -30.11 26.14
C VAL A 282 -11.65 -28.84 25.88
N ALA A 283 -11.25 -27.98 24.95
CA ALA A 283 -12.04 -26.85 24.48
C ALA A 283 -12.74 -27.19 23.16
N LEU A 284 -13.99 -26.80 23.05
CA LEU A 284 -14.86 -27.13 21.94
C LEU A 284 -15.06 -25.90 20.99
N MET A 285 -15.13 -26.21 19.72
CA MET A 285 -15.53 -25.26 18.65
C MET A 285 -16.66 -25.91 17.83
N PRO A 286 -17.88 -26.06 18.39
CA PRO A 286 -18.97 -26.78 17.76
C PRO A 286 -19.80 -25.87 16.88
N PHE A 287 -19.20 -25.32 15.83
CA PHE A 287 -19.88 -24.43 14.90
C PHE A 287 -20.57 -25.23 13.78
N ALA A 288 -21.79 -24.82 13.44
CA ALA A 288 -22.49 -25.31 12.26
C ALA A 288 -21.74 -24.88 10.98
N ILE A 289 -21.79 -25.72 9.95
CA ILE A 289 -21.20 -25.41 8.65
C ILE A 289 -22.30 -24.85 7.74
N ASN A 290 -22.42 -23.54 7.74
CA ASN A 290 -23.43 -22.80 6.98
C ASN A 290 -22.86 -21.48 6.42
N ASP A 291 -23.68 -20.66 5.75
CA ASP A 291 -23.23 -19.42 5.14
C ASP A 291 -22.75 -18.39 6.19
N ALA A 292 -23.33 -18.35 7.38
CA ALA A 292 -22.92 -17.47 8.46
C ALA A 292 -21.53 -17.84 9.04
N THR A 293 -21.13 -19.11 8.98
CA THR A 293 -19.83 -19.58 9.49
C THR A 293 -18.77 -19.71 8.40
N ARG A 294 -19.14 -19.50 7.12
CA ARG A 294 -18.24 -19.68 5.98
C ARG A 294 -17.02 -18.79 6.00
N PHE A 295 -17.15 -17.58 6.56
CA PHE A 295 -16.12 -16.56 6.55
C PHE A 295 -15.61 -16.16 7.94
N ILE A 296 -16.02 -16.87 9.00
CA ILE A 296 -15.57 -16.52 10.35
C ILE A 296 -14.11 -16.93 10.58
N SER A 297 -13.40 -16.10 11.34
CA SER A 297 -12.07 -16.37 11.87
C SER A 297 -12.11 -16.30 13.40
N PRO A 298 -12.43 -17.42 14.09
CA PRO A 298 -12.71 -17.40 15.52
C PRO A 298 -11.48 -17.06 16.36
N THR A 299 -11.63 -16.12 17.30
CA THR A 299 -10.60 -15.81 18.32
C THR A 299 -10.36 -16.96 19.29
N LYS A 300 -11.33 -17.84 19.44
CA LYS A 300 -11.38 -18.87 20.49
C LYS A 300 -10.30 -19.92 20.39
N THR A 301 -9.95 -20.36 19.18
CA THR A 301 -8.89 -21.37 19.00
C THR A 301 -7.56 -20.92 19.61
N PRO A 302 -7.00 -19.74 19.29
CA PRO A 302 -5.79 -19.29 19.94
C PRO A 302 -5.97 -18.92 21.43
N GLU A 303 -7.17 -18.50 21.87
CA GLU A 303 -7.47 -18.24 23.27
C GLU A 303 -7.41 -19.54 24.12
N TYR A 304 -8.00 -20.61 23.61
CA TYR A 304 -7.95 -21.92 24.25
C TYR A 304 -6.54 -22.49 24.33
N LEU A 305 -5.81 -22.42 23.22
CA LEU A 305 -4.40 -22.80 23.14
C LEU A 305 -3.54 -22.01 24.12
N ALA A 306 -3.76 -20.70 24.21
CA ALA A 306 -3.06 -19.83 25.17
C ALA A 306 -3.32 -20.26 26.62
N GLY A 307 -4.52 -20.73 26.92
CA GLY A 307 -4.87 -21.32 28.22
C GLY A 307 -4.29 -22.71 28.45
N GLY A 308 -3.62 -23.32 27.48
CA GLY A 308 -3.07 -24.68 27.59
C GLY A 308 -4.12 -25.77 27.44
N CYS A 309 -5.18 -25.52 26.69
CA CYS A 309 -6.27 -26.47 26.45
C CYS A 309 -6.26 -26.97 25.00
N PRO A 310 -6.27 -28.30 24.74
CA PRO A 310 -6.42 -28.83 23.38
C PRO A 310 -7.82 -28.52 22.84
N VAL A 311 -7.93 -28.36 21.53
CA VAL A 311 -9.13 -27.86 20.86
C VAL A 311 -9.69 -28.92 19.91
N VAL A 312 -11.02 -29.10 19.94
CA VAL A 312 -11.76 -29.86 18.94
C VAL A 312 -12.72 -28.92 18.21
N SER A 313 -12.61 -28.88 16.90
CA SER A 313 -13.37 -27.94 16.04
C SER A 313 -14.07 -28.68 14.92
N THR A 314 -15.24 -28.17 14.52
CA THR A 314 -15.79 -28.43 13.18
C THR A 314 -14.91 -27.79 12.11
N PRO A 315 -14.97 -28.20 10.82
CA PRO A 315 -14.05 -27.77 9.77
C PRO A 315 -14.30 -26.32 9.27
N ILE A 316 -14.23 -25.35 10.18
CA ILE A 316 -14.24 -23.93 9.85
C ILE A 316 -13.02 -23.60 9.01
N ARG A 317 -13.19 -22.96 7.85
CA ARG A 317 -12.13 -22.74 6.83
C ARG A 317 -10.87 -22.12 7.42
N ASP A 318 -11.00 -21.05 8.19
CA ASP A 318 -9.85 -20.36 8.78
C ASP A 318 -9.23 -21.14 9.95
N VAL A 319 -9.99 -21.97 10.67
CA VAL A 319 -9.43 -22.90 11.67
C VAL A 319 -8.63 -24.01 10.99
N VAL A 320 -9.17 -24.64 9.95
CA VAL A 320 -8.45 -25.66 9.15
C VAL A 320 -7.18 -25.07 8.55
N ARG A 321 -7.25 -23.86 8.00
CA ARG A 321 -6.11 -23.18 7.36
C ARG A 321 -4.96 -22.91 8.31
N HIS A 322 -5.26 -22.45 9.54
CA HIS A 322 -4.24 -22.01 10.48
C HIS A 322 -3.79 -23.08 11.46
N TYR A 323 -4.69 -24.02 11.77
CA TYR A 323 -4.50 -24.98 12.85
C TYR A 323 -4.70 -26.44 12.42
N GLY A 324 -5.03 -26.72 11.15
CA GLY A 324 -5.29 -28.07 10.65
C GLY A 324 -4.11 -29.03 10.81
N ASP A 325 -2.88 -28.52 10.74
CA ASP A 325 -1.63 -29.28 10.92
C ASP A 325 -1.08 -29.19 12.36
N VAL A 326 -1.81 -28.51 13.28
CA VAL A 326 -1.36 -28.33 14.67
C VAL A 326 -1.84 -29.50 15.53
N PRO A 327 -0.94 -30.30 16.14
CA PRO A 327 -1.33 -31.47 16.92
C PRO A 327 -2.28 -31.20 18.10
N ALA A 328 -2.29 -29.95 18.60
CA ALA A 328 -3.17 -29.53 19.68
C ALA A 328 -4.61 -29.20 19.22
N VAL A 329 -4.89 -29.24 17.91
CA VAL A 329 -6.21 -28.96 17.33
C VAL A 329 -6.68 -30.17 16.53
N ARG A 330 -7.85 -30.68 16.84
CA ARG A 330 -8.51 -31.75 16.09
C ARG A 330 -9.66 -31.16 15.27
N ILE A 331 -9.80 -31.59 14.03
CA ILE A 331 -10.87 -31.14 13.13
C ILE A 331 -11.74 -32.34 12.78
N ALA A 332 -13.06 -32.25 13.02
CA ALA A 332 -14.01 -33.28 12.68
C ALA A 332 -15.29 -32.70 12.06
N ALA A 333 -15.81 -33.38 11.03
CA ALA A 333 -16.93 -32.87 10.22
C ALA A 333 -18.30 -33.42 10.65
N ASP A 334 -18.33 -34.48 11.39
CA ASP A 334 -19.56 -35.19 11.83
C ASP A 334 -19.48 -35.61 13.31
N LEU A 335 -20.60 -36.01 13.87
CA LEU A 335 -20.69 -36.40 15.28
C LEU A 335 -19.76 -37.56 15.65
N PRO A 336 -19.70 -38.70 14.91
CA PRO A 336 -18.77 -39.77 15.27
C PRO A 336 -17.31 -39.34 15.29
N GLY A 337 -16.88 -38.59 14.26
CA GLY A 337 -15.54 -38.04 14.19
C GLY A 337 -15.26 -37.03 15.30
N PHE A 338 -16.24 -36.20 15.67
CA PHE A 338 -16.11 -35.20 16.73
C PHE A 338 -15.98 -35.86 18.12
N VAL A 339 -16.74 -36.93 18.39
CA VAL A 339 -16.60 -37.75 19.60
C VAL A 339 -15.19 -38.36 19.68
N THR A 340 -14.74 -39.03 18.62
CA THR A 340 -13.39 -39.61 18.56
C THR A 340 -12.31 -38.54 18.75
N ALA A 341 -12.45 -37.38 18.13
CA ALA A 341 -11.52 -36.24 18.27
C ALA A 341 -11.46 -35.71 19.73
N CYS A 342 -12.59 -35.72 20.45
CA CYS A 342 -12.64 -35.38 21.88
C CYS A 342 -11.93 -36.45 22.75
N GLU A 343 -12.14 -37.72 22.48
CA GLU A 343 -11.44 -38.82 23.16
C GLU A 343 -9.92 -38.74 22.96
N GLU A 344 -9.47 -38.51 21.74
CA GLU A 344 -8.06 -38.28 21.40
C GLU A 344 -7.49 -37.04 22.10
N ALA A 345 -8.24 -35.95 22.13
CA ALA A 345 -7.83 -34.71 22.79
C ALA A 345 -7.66 -34.86 24.30
N LEU A 346 -8.53 -35.67 24.94
CA LEU A 346 -8.41 -36.02 26.36
C LEU A 346 -7.14 -36.81 26.66
N ALA A 347 -6.64 -37.61 25.71
CA ALA A 347 -5.42 -38.39 25.84
C ALA A 347 -4.12 -37.59 25.63
N VAL A 348 -4.19 -36.32 25.20
CA VAL A 348 -3.01 -35.49 24.96
C VAL A 348 -2.26 -35.20 26.26
N ALA A 349 -0.97 -35.51 26.29
CA ALA A 349 -0.08 -35.12 27.37
C ALA A 349 0.24 -33.63 27.26
N ARG A 350 -0.19 -32.85 28.26
CA ARG A 350 0.03 -31.38 28.31
C ARG A 350 1.30 -31.06 29.09
N ASP A 351 2.44 -31.61 28.65
CA ASP A 351 3.73 -31.38 29.27
C ASP A 351 4.36 -30.05 28.89
N SER A 352 5.54 -29.76 29.41
CA SER A 352 6.26 -28.53 29.16
C SER A 352 6.74 -28.39 27.72
N GLU A 353 6.90 -29.49 26.97
CA GLU A 353 7.30 -29.47 25.56
C GLU A 353 6.12 -29.07 24.68
N TRP A 354 4.97 -29.67 24.90
CA TRP A 354 3.72 -29.31 24.24
C TRP A 354 3.36 -27.82 24.47
N LEU A 355 3.51 -27.33 25.72
CA LEU A 355 3.25 -25.90 26.02
C LEU A 355 4.23 -24.95 25.29
N ARG A 356 5.51 -25.34 25.16
CA ARG A 356 6.49 -24.51 24.41
C ARG A 356 6.18 -24.43 22.92
N GLU A 357 5.71 -25.52 22.32
CA GLU A 357 5.27 -25.52 20.90
C GLU A 357 4.07 -24.58 20.70
N ILE A 358 3.09 -24.62 21.60
CA ILE A 358 1.93 -23.73 21.59
C ILE A 358 2.38 -22.26 21.74
N ASP A 359 3.24 -21.96 22.70
CA ASP A 359 3.72 -20.60 22.93
C ASP A 359 4.51 -20.07 21.72
N ALA A 360 5.31 -20.89 21.07
CA ALA A 360 6.01 -20.56 19.83
C ALA A 360 5.05 -20.28 18.65
N LEU A 361 3.94 -21.02 18.57
CA LEU A 361 2.89 -20.79 17.59
C LEU A 361 2.19 -19.44 17.85
N LEU A 362 1.79 -19.17 19.08
CA LEU A 362 1.02 -17.99 19.48
C LEU A 362 1.86 -16.70 19.49
N ALA A 363 3.18 -16.78 19.66
CA ALA A 363 4.09 -15.65 19.59
C ALA A 363 4.02 -14.87 18.25
N ARG A 364 3.43 -15.46 17.22
CA ARG A 364 3.28 -14.89 15.88
C ARG A 364 1.97 -14.13 15.65
N GLY A 365 1.06 -14.07 16.64
CA GLY A 365 -0.29 -13.55 16.46
C GLY A 365 -0.88 -12.87 17.70
N SER A 366 -0.22 -11.82 18.23
CA SER A 366 -0.78 -11.04 19.34
C SER A 366 -1.58 -9.84 18.83
N TRP A 367 -2.53 -9.35 19.64
CA TRP A 367 -3.27 -8.12 19.35
C TRP A 367 -2.35 -6.89 19.26
N ASP A 368 -1.23 -6.84 19.98
CA ASP A 368 -0.28 -5.74 19.90
C ASP A 368 0.46 -5.74 18.56
N GLN A 369 0.81 -6.92 18.05
CA GLN A 369 1.41 -7.05 16.72
C GLN A 369 0.41 -6.71 15.60
N THR A 370 -0.82 -7.24 15.68
CA THR A 370 -1.88 -6.92 14.72
C THR A 370 -2.18 -5.44 14.69
N HIS A 371 -2.35 -4.80 15.87
CA HIS A 371 -2.51 -3.35 15.98
C HIS A 371 -1.34 -2.60 15.35
N GLY A 372 -0.10 -2.98 15.66
CA GLY A 372 1.09 -2.32 15.12
C GLY A 372 1.14 -2.34 13.59
N LEU A 373 0.82 -3.50 12.97
CA LEU A 373 0.78 -3.61 11.50
C LEU A 373 -0.35 -2.79 10.88
N MET A 374 -1.56 -2.82 11.48
CA MET A 374 -2.69 -2.02 11.01
C MET A 374 -2.42 -0.52 11.17
N ALA A 375 -1.87 -0.11 12.31
CA ALA A 375 -1.54 1.28 12.60
C ALA A 375 -0.45 1.82 11.65
N ALA A 376 0.53 1.00 11.28
CA ALA A 376 1.54 1.39 10.29
C ALA A 376 0.93 1.65 8.90
N LEU A 377 -0.06 0.85 8.48
CA LEU A 377 -0.79 1.09 7.22
C LEU A 377 -1.63 2.37 7.28
N VAL A 378 -2.27 2.63 8.41
CA VAL A 378 -3.03 3.87 8.65
C VAL A 378 -2.09 5.07 8.68
N GLU A 379 -0.96 4.98 9.38
CA GLU A 379 0.06 6.02 9.42
C GLU A 379 0.59 6.33 8.01
N GLU A 380 0.81 5.31 7.17
CA GLU A 380 1.19 5.50 5.77
C GLU A 380 0.17 6.37 5.01
N VAL A 381 -1.14 6.12 5.19
CA VAL A 381 -2.20 6.93 4.57
C VAL A 381 -2.19 8.35 5.13
N LEU A 382 -2.10 8.52 6.45
CA LEU A 382 -2.07 9.84 7.09
C LEU A 382 -0.83 10.65 6.68
N ILE A 383 0.33 10.01 6.57
CA ILE A 383 1.55 10.64 6.07
C ILE A 383 1.36 11.06 4.61
N ARG A 384 0.72 10.27 3.79
CA ARG A 384 0.35 10.67 2.43
C ARG A 384 -0.60 11.86 2.47
N ALA A 385 -1.64 11.82 3.29
CA ALA A 385 -2.61 12.90 3.44
C ALA A 385 -1.99 14.18 4.04
N SER A 386 -1.02 14.08 4.95
CA SER A 386 -0.35 15.24 5.57
C SER A 386 0.78 15.82 4.71
N ARG A 387 1.41 15.01 3.84
CA ARG A 387 2.38 15.47 2.83
C ARG A 387 1.70 16.12 1.63
N VAL A 388 0.45 15.79 1.40
CA VAL A 388 -0.47 16.55 0.58
C VAL A 388 -1.06 17.65 1.49
N GLN A 389 -0.28 18.70 1.82
CA GLN A 389 -0.90 19.99 1.91
C GLN A 389 -1.15 20.41 0.45
N PRO A 390 -2.37 20.32 -0.05
CA PRO A 390 -2.69 21.02 -1.26
C PRO A 390 -2.50 22.49 -0.94
N ILE A 391 -1.69 23.18 -1.70
CA ILE A 391 -1.67 24.64 -1.71
C ILE A 391 -3.08 25.18 -2.04
N VAL A 392 -3.95 24.29 -2.52
CA VAL A 392 -5.42 24.49 -2.59
C VAL A 392 -6.13 23.15 -2.25
N SER A 393 -6.90 23.11 -1.15
CA SER A 393 -7.81 21.99 -0.86
C SER A 393 -8.89 21.84 -1.92
N PRO A 394 -9.12 20.65 -2.51
CA PRO A 394 -10.17 20.44 -3.51
C PRO A 394 -11.60 20.44 -2.97
N THR A 395 -11.86 20.83 -1.72
CA THR A 395 -13.18 20.79 -1.09
C THR A 395 -13.92 22.11 -1.03
N THR A 396 -13.41 23.15 -1.65
CA THR A 396 -14.23 24.26 -2.09
C THR A 396 -13.91 24.48 -3.56
N TRP A 397 -14.64 23.79 -4.43
CA TRP A 397 -14.95 24.42 -5.70
C TRP A 397 -15.38 25.84 -5.34
N PRO A 398 -14.62 26.90 -5.68
CA PRO A 398 -15.06 28.21 -5.31
C PRO A 398 -16.45 28.37 -5.90
N ALA A 399 -17.45 28.61 -5.04
CA ALA A 399 -18.80 29.04 -5.46
C ALA A 399 -18.75 30.48 -6.03
N GLY A 400 -17.64 30.82 -6.70
CA GLY A 400 -17.36 32.01 -7.44
C GLY A 400 -17.01 31.66 -8.90
N PRO A 401 -16.92 32.62 -9.80
CA PRO A 401 -16.51 32.35 -11.17
C PRO A 401 -15.17 31.62 -11.16
N ALA A 402 -15.11 30.47 -11.87
CA ALA A 402 -13.93 29.59 -11.92
C ALA A 402 -12.69 30.44 -12.26
N GLN A 403 -11.65 30.30 -11.44
CA GLN A 403 -10.39 31.03 -11.68
C GLN A 403 -9.86 30.62 -13.05
N ARG A 404 -9.68 31.57 -13.94
CA ARG A 404 -9.16 31.34 -15.29
C ARG A 404 -7.64 31.34 -15.24
N TYR A 405 -7.02 30.45 -15.96
CA TYR A 405 -5.59 30.35 -16.17
C TYR A 405 -5.27 30.64 -17.63
N ASP A 406 -4.08 31.21 -17.89
CA ASP A 406 -3.59 31.34 -19.27
C ASP A 406 -3.22 29.94 -19.80
N ILE A 407 -2.59 29.13 -18.95
CA ILE A 407 -2.04 27.83 -19.33
C ILE A 407 -2.32 26.79 -18.27
N MET A 408 -2.76 25.61 -18.72
CA MET A 408 -2.76 24.40 -17.90
C MET A 408 -1.60 23.50 -18.33
N VAL A 409 -0.80 23.03 -17.36
CA VAL A 409 0.29 22.08 -17.57
C VAL A 409 -0.06 20.77 -16.91
N VAL A 410 -0.17 19.70 -17.68
CA VAL A 410 -0.47 18.34 -17.19
C VAL A 410 0.81 17.55 -16.99
N GLY A 411 1.08 17.20 -15.73
CA GLY A 411 2.28 16.50 -15.27
C GLY A 411 3.27 17.43 -14.57
N ALA A 412 3.60 17.14 -13.31
CA ALA A 412 4.55 17.90 -12.48
C ALA A 412 5.97 17.29 -12.47
N GLY A 413 6.33 16.50 -13.49
CA GLY A 413 7.69 15.99 -13.71
C GLY A 413 8.56 17.01 -14.44
N PHE A 414 9.80 16.66 -14.84
CA PHE A 414 10.76 17.58 -15.49
C PHE A 414 10.16 18.36 -16.66
N ALA A 415 9.46 17.70 -17.58
CA ALA A 415 8.90 18.39 -18.74
C ALA A 415 7.90 19.49 -18.34
N GLY A 416 6.95 19.13 -17.47
CA GLY A 416 5.90 20.09 -17.05
C GLY A 416 6.43 21.18 -16.14
N ALA A 417 7.32 20.86 -15.20
CA ALA A 417 7.88 21.84 -14.28
C ALA A 417 8.74 22.90 -15.02
N VAL A 418 9.58 22.47 -15.98
CA VAL A 418 10.35 23.39 -16.81
C VAL A 418 9.44 24.29 -17.65
N MET A 419 8.39 23.71 -18.26
CA MET A 419 7.42 24.49 -19.03
C MET A 419 6.67 25.51 -18.16
N ALA A 420 6.19 25.07 -16.99
CA ALA A 420 5.47 25.94 -16.06
C ALA A 420 6.34 27.09 -15.58
N GLU A 421 7.55 26.77 -15.16
CA GLU A 421 8.51 27.77 -14.67
C GLU A 421 8.85 28.80 -15.76
N ARG A 422 9.21 28.38 -16.97
CA ARG A 422 9.50 29.30 -18.07
C ARG A 422 8.29 30.16 -18.50
N LEU A 423 7.11 29.56 -18.59
CA LEU A 423 5.88 30.25 -18.92
C LEU A 423 5.48 31.29 -17.86
N ALA A 424 5.70 31.00 -16.60
CA ALA A 424 5.41 31.92 -15.51
C ALA A 424 6.47 33.01 -15.37
N SER A 425 7.76 32.65 -15.36
CA SER A 425 8.86 33.56 -15.08
C SER A 425 9.21 34.47 -16.28
N GLU A 426 9.29 33.92 -17.50
CA GLU A 426 9.67 34.70 -18.67
C GLU A 426 8.47 35.29 -19.45
N SER A 427 7.36 34.52 -19.56
CA SER A 427 6.18 35.01 -20.30
C SER A 427 5.11 35.64 -19.40
N GLY A 428 5.30 35.67 -18.07
CA GLY A 428 4.38 36.25 -17.09
C GLY A 428 3.00 35.59 -17.03
N LYS A 429 2.85 34.37 -17.52
CA LYS A 429 1.57 33.66 -17.64
C LYS A 429 1.13 33.06 -16.31
N LYS A 430 -0.18 33.05 -16.08
CA LYS A 430 -0.78 32.37 -14.97
C LYS A 430 -0.97 30.88 -15.32
N VAL A 431 -0.26 30.01 -14.60
CA VAL A 431 -0.13 28.58 -14.92
C VAL A 431 -0.77 27.74 -13.82
N LEU A 432 -1.60 26.77 -14.20
CA LEU A 432 -2.05 25.69 -13.33
C LEU A 432 -1.31 24.42 -13.70
N VAL A 433 -0.52 23.87 -12.78
CA VAL A 433 0.10 22.54 -12.94
C VAL A 433 -0.77 21.50 -12.30
N VAL A 434 -1.16 20.50 -13.08
CA VAL A 434 -2.04 19.38 -12.63
C VAL A 434 -1.27 18.07 -12.70
N ASP A 435 -1.29 17.28 -11.63
CA ASP A 435 -0.75 15.91 -11.65
C ASP A 435 -1.68 14.96 -10.92
N ARG A 436 -1.92 13.77 -11.50
CA ARG A 436 -2.72 12.71 -10.87
C ARG A 436 -2.02 12.10 -9.65
N ARG A 437 -0.71 12.21 -9.55
CA ARG A 437 0.05 11.81 -8.36
C ARG A 437 -0.04 12.89 -7.28
N PRO A 438 -0.01 12.51 -6.00
CA PRO A 438 -0.11 13.46 -4.89
C PRO A 438 1.22 14.19 -4.59
N HIS A 439 2.17 14.19 -5.52
CA HIS A 439 3.49 14.79 -5.36
C HIS A 439 4.02 15.35 -6.68
N ILE A 440 4.90 16.32 -6.61
CA ILE A 440 5.68 16.87 -7.71
C ILE A 440 6.87 15.98 -8.08
N ALA A 441 7.70 16.43 -9.02
CA ALA A 441 8.91 15.79 -9.52
C ALA A 441 8.69 14.51 -10.37
N GLY A 442 7.44 14.05 -10.56
CA GLY A 442 7.14 12.90 -11.41
C GLY A 442 7.94 11.65 -11.00
N ASN A 443 8.65 11.03 -11.95
CA ASN A 443 9.48 9.84 -11.64
C ASN A 443 10.76 10.18 -10.85
N ALA A 444 11.21 11.44 -10.83
CA ALA A 444 12.37 11.85 -10.04
C ALA A 444 12.03 12.14 -8.56
N TYR A 445 10.78 11.94 -8.17
CA TYR A 445 10.35 12.13 -6.79
C TYR A 445 11.19 11.32 -5.81
N ASP A 446 11.75 12.00 -4.83
CA ASP A 446 12.50 11.43 -3.73
C ASP A 446 11.90 11.85 -2.39
N ARG A 447 12.15 11.05 -1.38
CA ARG A 447 11.65 11.28 -0.03
C ARG A 447 12.61 10.70 1.01
N VAL A 448 12.56 11.25 2.20
CA VAL A 448 13.24 10.65 3.35
C VAL A 448 12.42 9.45 3.83
N ASP A 449 13.06 8.31 4.02
CA ASP A 449 12.45 7.12 4.59
C ASP A 449 12.51 7.10 6.13
N ASP A 450 12.01 6.04 6.75
CA ASP A 450 11.94 5.89 8.21
C ASP A 450 13.32 5.77 8.89
N ALA A 451 14.38 5.51 8.12
CA ALA A 451 15.77 5.53 8.59
C ALA A 451 16.42 6.90 8.47
N GLY A 452 15.69 7.90 7.98
CA GLY A 452 16.23 9.24 7.71
C GLY A 452 17.08 9.30 6.42
N ILE A 453 16.98 8.31 5.54
CA ILE A 453 17.73 8.23 4.30
C ILE A 453 16.87 8.74 3.14
N LEU A 454 17.42 9.64 2.34
CA LEU A 454 16.76 10.15 1.13
C LEU A 454 16.80 9.05 0.06
N ILE A 455 15.64 8.52 -0.28
CA ILE A 455 15.45 7.46 -1.28
C ILE A 455 14.67 8.00 -2.49
N HIS A 456 14.93 7.47 -3.68
CA HIS A 456 14.13 7.77 -4.87
C HIS A 456 12.97 6.76 -4.95
N GLN A 457 11.74 7.27 -4.97
CA GLN A 457 10.54 6.43 -4.94
C GLN A 457 10.40 5.54 -6.18
N TYR A 458 10.88 6.00 -7.33
CA TYR A 458 10.72 5.35 -8.63
C TYR A 458 12.05 4.94 -9.26
N GLY A 459 12.96 4.40 -8.43
CA GLY A 459 14.28 3.95 -8.86
C GLY A 459 15.32 5.08 -8.97
N PRO A 460 16.61 4.72 -9.16
CA PRO A 460 17.69 5.68 -9.13
C PRO A 460 17.63 6.66 -10.30
N HIS A 461 17.66 7.93 -9.99
CA HIS A 461 17.78 9.03 -10.93
C HIS A 461 19.13 9.72 -10.69
N ILE A 462 20.06 9.61 -11.65
CA ILE A 462 21.39 10.20 -11.61
C ILE A 462 21.45 11.27 -12.70
N PHE A 463 21.75 12.51 -12.33
CA PHE A 463 21.87 13.59 -13.28
C PHE A 463 23.24 13.61 -13.95
N HIS A 464 23.25 13.60 -15.27
CA HIS A 464 24.44 13.72 -16.10
C HIS A 464 24.10 14.45 -17.40
N THR A 465 25.01 15.28 -17.89
CA THR A 465 24.84 16.00 -19.16
C THR A 465 26.19 16.54 -19.67
N ASN A 466 26.27 16.76 -20.98
CA ASN A 466 27.35 17.53 -21.61
C ASN A 466 26.95 18.98 -21.90
N SER A 467 25.69 19.35 -21.62
CA SER A 467 25.16 20.67 -21.89
C SER A 467 25.31 21.61 -20.67
N ALA A 468 26.24 22.57 -20.78
CA ALA A 468 26.36 23.63 -19.77
C ALA A 468 25.04 24.38 -19.60
N HIS A 469 24.34 24.68 -20.71
CA HIS A 469 23.06 25.40 -20.67
C HIS A 469 21.99 24.69 -19.79
N ILE A 470 21.89 23.37 -19.89
CA ILE A 470 20.94 22.58 -19.06
C ILE A 470 21.40 22.55 -17.60
N PHE A 471 22.71 22.37 -17.39
CA PHE A 471 23.27 22.37 -16.04
C PHE A 471 23.09 23.70 -15.34
N ASP A 472 23.41 24.83 -16.03
CA ASP A 472 23.26 26.19 -15.50
C ASP A 472 21.78 26.51 -15.19
N TYR A 473 20.86 26.13 -16.09
CA TYR A 473 19.42 26.32 -15.84
C TYR A 473 18.96 25.61 -14.57
N LEU A 474 19.28 24.34 -14.41
CA LEU A 474 18.87 23.59 -13.21
C LEU A 474 19.59 24.08 -11.93
N SER A 475 20.78 24.65 -12.07
CA SER A 475 21.54 25.26 -10.97
C SER A 475 20.87 26.46 -10.35
N LEU A 476 19.89 27.06 -11.00
CA LEU A 476 19.03 28.12 -10.43
C LEU A 476 18.19 27.58 -9.25
N PHE A 477 17.93 26.28 -9.22
CA PHE A 477 16.97 25.67 -8.28
C PHE A 477 17.62 24.68 -7.28
N THR A 478 18.90 24.36 -7.46
CA THR A 478 19.61 23.45 -6.55
C THR A 478 21.10 23.76 -6.54
N SER A 479 21.74 23.40 -5.42
CA SER A 479 23.19 23.18 -5.40
C SER A 479 23.49 21.71 -5.73
N TRP A 480 24.67 21.45 -6.27
CA TRP A 480 25.04 20.13 -6.74
C TRP A 480 26.09 19.48 -5.85
N ARG A 481 25.90 18.18 -5.56
CA ARG A 481 26.91 17.29 -5.02
C ARG A 481 27.55 16.56 -6.19
N PRO A 482 28.84 16.71 -6.48
CA PRO A 482 29.54 15.94 -7.50
C PRO A 482 29.40 14.43 -7.23
N TYR A 483 29.03 13.68 -8.26
CA TYR A 483 28.85 12.25 -8.13
C TYR A 483 29.11 11.53 -9.45
N GLU A 484 30.11 10.65 -9.49
CA GLU A 484 30.39 9.78 -10.62
C GLU A 484 29.74 8.41 -10.40
N HIS A 485 28.82 8.05 -11.28
CA HIS A 485 28.08 6.79 -11.17
C HIS A 485 28.88 5.58 -11.55
N ARG A 486 28.93 4.58 -10.67
CA ARG A 486 29.53 3.27 -10.90
C ARG A 486 28.50 2.18 -10.69
N VAL A 487 28.56 1.15 -11.54
CA VAL A 487 27.65 0.02 -11.54
C VAL A 487 28.47 -1.27 -11.55
N LEU A 488 28.04 -2.26 -10.77
CA LEU A 488 28.57 -3.62 -10.84
C LEU A 488 27.50 -4.56 -11.44
N ALA A 489 27.93 -5.62 -12.11
CA ALA A 489 27.08 -6.76 -12.46
C ALA A 489 27.41 -7.93 -11.54
N ASP A 490 26.39 -8.52 -10.93
CA ASP A 490 26.49 -9.75 -10.15
C ASP A 490 26.28 -10.96 -11.06
N LEU A 491 27.31 -11.78 -11.18
CA LEU A 491 27.36 -12.98 -11.99
C LEU A 491 27.46 -14.22 -11.08
N GLY A 492 26.37 -14.53 -10.39
CA GLY A 492 26.34 -15.67 -9.47
C GLY A 492 27.23 -15.47 -8.23
N GLY A 493 27.24 -14.25 -7.67
CA GLY A 493 28.04 -13.84 -6.52
C GLY A 493 29.41 -13.25 -6.88
N LYS A 494 29.83 -13.30 -8.15
CA LYS A 494 31.03 -12.60 -8.65
C LYS A 494 30.64 -11.24 -9.21
N ARG A 495 31.06 -10.16 -8.58
CA ARG A 495 30.76 -8.78 -8.99
C ARG A 495 31.87 -8.23 -9.88
N VAL A 496 31.47 -7.68 -11.01
CA VAL A 496 32.40 -7.11 -12.01
C VAL A 496 31.89 -5.73 -12.47
N PRO A 497 32.80 -4.79 -12.85
CA PRO A 497 32.39 -3.46 -13.32
C PRO A 497 31.51 -3.50 -14.57
N MET A 498 30.54 -2.59 -14.65
CA MET A 498 29.75 -2.24 -15.83
C MET A 498 29.84 -0.72 -16.05
N PRO A 499 30.06 -0.25 -17.27
CA PRO A 499 30.21 -0.96 -18.57
C PRO A 499 31.39 -1.93 -18.60
N ILE A 500 31.31 -2.91 -19.54
CA ILE A 500 32.44 -3.84 -19.78
C ILE A 500 33.69 -3.01 -20.07
N ASN A 501 34.76 -3.27 -19.33
CA ASN A 501 36.04 -2.64 -19.45
C ASN A 501 37.18 -3.66 -19.24
N ARG A 502 38.45 -3.25 -19.34
CA ARG A 502 39.58 -4.15 -19.17
C ARG A 502 39.59 -4.86 -17.81
N THR A 503 39.19 -4.19 -16.75
CA THR A 503 39.03 -4.81 -15.42
C THR A 503 37.97 -5.91 -15.44
N THR A 504 36.83 -5.67 -16.09
CA THR A 504 35.77 -6.67 -16.29
C THR A 504 36.29 -7.91 -17.00
N LEU A 505 37.05 -7.73 -18.10
CA LEU A 505 37.61 -8.83 -18.86
C LEU A 505 38.61 -9.63 -18.03
N ASN A 506 39.52 -8.95 -17.33
CA ASN A 506 40.50 -9.59 -16.46
C ASN A 506 39.85 -10.41 -15.36
N LEU A 507 38.85 -9.83 -14.67
CA LEU A 507 38.12 -10.52 -13.61
C LEU A 507 37.31 -11.71 -14.16
N LEU A 508 36.60 -11.54 -15.27
CA LEU A 508 35.69 -12.56 -15.79
C LEU A 508 36.44 -13.79 -16.29
N TYR A 509 37.49 -13.57 -17.05
CA TYR A 509 38.22 -14.63 -17.73
C TYR A 509 39.53 -15.05 -17.03
N GLY A 510 39.88 -14.45 -15.88
CA GLY A 510 41.13 -14.73 -15.19
C GLY A 510 42.36 -14.28 -15.97
N LEU A 511 42.26 -13.18 -16.71
CA LEU A 511 43.30 -12.63 -17.56
C LEU A 511 44.14 -11.59 -16.82
N ASN A 512 45.24 -11.17 -17.46
CA ASN A 512 46.10 -10.10 -16.99
C ASN A 512 46.42 -9.11 -18.13
N LEU A 513 45.40 -8.61 -18.81
CA LEU A 513 45.54 -7.60 -19.86
C LEU A 513 46.03 -6.29 -19.24
N GLN A 514 47.16 -5.76 -19.76
CA GLN A 514 47.82 -4.57 -19.22
C GLN A 514 47.54 -3.32 -20.05
N THR A 515 47.26 -3.47 -21.33
CA THR A 515 47.09 -2.36 -22.28
C THR A 515 45.72 -2.36 -22.94
N GLU A 516 45.35 -1.22 -23.50
CA GLU A 516 44.09 -1.07 -24.28
C GLU A 516 44.14 -1.94 -25.54
N THR A 517 45.33 -2.01 -26.21
CA THR A 517 45.52 -2.81 -27.40
C THR A 517 45.31 -4.31 -27.14
N GLU A 518 45.74 -4.83 -25.97
CA GLU A 518 45.47 -6.21 -25.59
C GLU A 518 43.99 -6.46 -25.38
N ALA A 519 43.29 -5.52 -24.74
CA ALA A 519 41.84 -5.60 -24.55
C ALA A 519 41.07 -5.50 -25.88
N GLU A 520 41.48 -4.61 -26.79
CA GLU A 520 40.95 -4.52 -28.17
C GLU A 520 41.13 -5.82 -28.94
N SER A 521 42.32 -6.38 -28.90
CA SER A 521 42.63 -7.65 -29.59
C SER A 521 41.80 -8.81 -29.01
N PHE A 522 41.59 -8.82 -27.69
CA PHE A 522 40.78 -9.81 -27.01
C PHE A 522 39.31 -9.74 -27.42
N LEU A 523 38.74 -8.53 -27.48
CA LEU A 523 37.35 -8.29 -27.89
C LEU A 523 37.19 -8.58 -29.40
N ALA A 524 38.12 -8.11 -30.25
CA ALA A 524 38.06 -8.35 -31.69
C ALA A 524 38.11 -9.84 -32.06
N ALA A 525 38.83 -10.65 -31.29
CA ALA A 525 38.86 -12.09 -31.48
C ALA A 525 37.54 -12.81 -31.14
N ARG A 526 36.67 -12.17 -30.41
CA ARG A 526 35.33 -12.67 -29.98
C ARG A 526 34.19 -12.08 -30.75
N ALA A 527 34.36 -10.88 -31.30
CA ALA A 527 33.34 -10.18 -32.08
C ALA A 527 32.91 -11.04 -33.29
N GLU A 528 31.61 -11.15 -33.50
CA GLU A 528 31.06 -11.86 -34.65
C GLU A 528 30.69 -10.85 -35.73
N PRO A 529 31.23 -10.97 -36.96
CA PRO A 529 30.89 -10.05 -38.03
C PRO A 529 29.43 -10.14 -38.41
N ILE A 530 28.68 -9.03 -38.30
CA ILE A 530 27.27 -8.92 -38.69
C ILE A 530 27.17 -7.92 -39.85
N ALA A 531 26.68 -8.40 -41.00
CA ALA A 531 26.63 -7.60 -42.23
C ALA A 531 25.72 -6.35 -42.11
N THR A 532 24.63 -6.44 -41.32
CA THR A 532 23.70 -5.33 -41.10
C THR A 532 23.22 -5.34 -39.65
N VAL A 533 23.65 -4.43 -38.82
CA VAL A 533 23.25 -4.27 -37.43
C VAL A 533 21.87 -3.63 -37.36
N ARG A 534 20.86 -4.39 -36.96
CA ARG A 534 19.46 -3.97 -36.84
C ARG A 534 18.91 -4.03 -35.43
N THR A 535 19.28 -5.04 -34.68
CA THR A 535 18.74 -5.36 -33.37
C THR A 535 19.70 -5.04 -32.22
N SER A 536 19.19 -5.03 -31.01
CA SER A 536 20.00 -4.90 -29.79
C SER A 536 20.99 -6.04 -29.62
N ALA A 537 20.63 -7.27 -30.03
CA ALA A 537 21.54 -8.41 -30.03
C ALA A 537 22.71 -8.19 -31.02
N ASP A 538 22.41 -7.73 -32.24
CA ASP A 538 23.43 -7.48 -33.28
C ASP A 538 24.49 -6.49 -32.81
N VAL A 539 24.08 -5.39 -32.14
CA VAL A 539 25.02 -4.38 -31.62
C VAL A 539 26.02 -4.99 -30.67
N VAL A 540 25.57 -5.79 -29.72
CA VAL A 540 26.45 -6.34 -28.68
C VAL A 540 27.31 -7.46 -29.24
N ILE A 541 26.71 -8.42 -29.96
CA ILE A 541 27.43 -9.56 -30.53
C ILE A 541 28.51 -9.11 -31.50
N SER A 542 28.24 -8.10 -32.34
CA SER A 542 29.23 -7.56 -33.27
C SER A 542 30.37 -6.79 -32.59
N ALA A 543 30.18 -6.33 -31.36
CA ALA A 543 31.17 -5.56 -30.63
C ALA A 543 32.01 -6.41 -29.67
N VAL A 544 31.40 -7.36 -28.95
CA VAL A 544 32.06 -8.08 -27.83
C VAL A 544 31.93 -9.60 -27.90
N GLY A 545 31.15 -10.11 -28.85
CA GLY A 545 30.92 -11.56 -29.04
C GLY A 545 29.74 -12.10 -28.23
N ARG A 546 29.42 -13.37 -28.52
CA ARG A 546 28.22 -14.04 -28.00
C ARG A 546 28.28 -14.33 -26.51
N ASP A 547 29.43 -14.75 -26.02
CA ASP A 547 29.62 -15.09 -24.60
C ASP A 547 29.41 -13.89 -23.66
N LEU A 548 29.91 -12.71 -24.00
CA LEU A 548 29.66 -11.48 -23.24
C LEU A 548 28.24 -10.99 -23.43
N TYR A 549 27.65 -11.17 -24.61
CA TYR A 549 26.23 -10.88 -24.84
C TYR A 549 25.34 -11.73 -23.95
N GLU A 550 25.54 -13.04 -23.90
CA GLU A 550 24.73 -13.95 -23.07
C GLU A 550 24.95 -13.68 -21.58
N THR A 551 26.16 -13.35 -21.15
CA THR A 551 26.52 -13.10 -19.75
C THR A 551 25.89 -11.82 -19.20
N PHE A 552 25.90 -10.71 -19.95
CA PHE A 552 25.57 -9.40 -19.41
C PHE A 552 24.25 -8.81 -19.95
N PHE A 553 23.89 -9.12 -21.20
CA PHE A 553 22.85 -8.38 -21.90
C PHE A 553 21.57 -9.19 -22.14
N GLN A 554 21.70 -10.45 -22.53
CA GLN A 554 20.55 -11.24 -22.96
C GLN A 554 19.51 -11.40 -21.84
N GLY A 555 19.90 -11.98 -20.70
CA GLY A 555 18.98 -12.21 -19.58
C GLY A 555 18.49 -10.91 -18.95
N TYR A 556 19.38 -9.91 -18.78
CA TYR A 556 18.98 -8.59 -18.30
C TYR A 556 17.93 -7.95 -19.20
N THR A 557 18.13 -7.95 -20.52
CA THR A 557 17.23 -7.34 -21.49
C THR A 557 15.89 -8.07 -21.55
N ARG A 558 15.91 -9.41 -21.51
CA ARG A 558 14.66 -10.21 -21.43
C ARG A 558 13.83 -9.85 -20.20
N LYS A 559 14.46 -9.75 -19.03
CA LYS A 559 13.77 -9.30 -17.82
C LYS A 559 13.21 -7.87 -17.99
N GLN A 560 14.07 -6.92 -18.35
CA GLN A 560 13.73 -5.50 -18.42
C GLN A 560 12.62 -5.22 -19.44
N TRP A 561 12.70 -5.83 -20.63
CA TRP A 561 11.78 -5.54 -21.73
C TRP A 561 10.70 -6.59 -21.93
N GLY A 562 10.81 -7.78 -21.30
CA GLY A 562 9.90 -8.91 -21.51
C GLY A 562 10.00 -9.49 -22.93
N MET A 563 11.12 -9.26 -23.61
CA MET A 563 11.35 -9.59 -25.03
C MET A 563 12.82 -9.97 -25.24
N ASP A 564 13.06 -10.79 -26.25
CA ASP A 564 14.44 -11.11 -26.64
C ASP A 564 15.13 -9.87 -27.27
N PRO A 565 16.43 -9.64 -26.99
CA PRO A 565 17.19 -8.52 -27.59
C PRO A 565 17.18 -8.51 -29.13
N SER A 566 16.97 -9.67 -29.78
CA SER A 566 16.86 -9.77 -31.23
C SER A 566 15.53 -9.18 -31.78
N GLU A 567 14.56 -8.93 -30.94
CA GLU A 567 13.27 -8.30 -31.29
C GLU A 567 13.24 -6.80 -31.02
N LEU A 568 14.26 -6.27 -30.35
CA LEU A 568 14.36 -4.87 -29.95
C LEU A 568 15.25 -4.07 -30.90
N ASP A 569 14.89 -2.80 -31.10
CA ASP A 569 15.72 -1.86 -31.88
C ASP A 569 17.13 -1.72 -31.28
N LYS A 570 18.11 -1.55 -32.15
CA LYS A 570 19.53 -1.38 -31.80
C LYS A 570 19.79 -0.29 -30.75
N SER A 571 18.93 0.72 -30.67
CA SER A 571 19.09 1.84 -29.73
C SER A 571 18.99 1.44 -28.26
N VAL A 572 18.44 0.27 -27.92
CA VAL A 572 18.30 -0.19 -26.54
C VAL A 572 19.65 -0.46 -25.88
N THR A 573 20.53 -1.20 -26.56
CA THR A 573 21.85 -1.60 -26.04
C THR A 573 23.00 -0.72 -26.50
N ALA A 574 22.83 0.03 -27.60
CA ALA A 574 23.85 0.93 -28.14
C ALA A 574 24.33 2.03 -27.16
N ARG A 575 23.59 2.25 -26.07
CA ARG A 575 23.92 3.23 -25.03
C ARG A 575 24.92 2.76 -24.00
N VAL A 576 25.11 1.45 -23.88
CA VAL A 576 26.06 0.87 -22.93
C VAL A 576 27.39 0.70 -23.64
N PRO A 577 28.39 1.55 -23.39
CA PRO A 577 29.66 1.46 -24.10
C PRO A 577 30.43 0.22 -23.65
N THR A 578 31.32 -0.28 -24.55
CA THR A 578 32.39 -1.20 -24.19
C THR A 578 33.68 -0.43 -24.21
N ARG A 579 34.56 -0.64 -23.23
CA ARG A 579 35.81 0.08 -23.05
C ARG A 579 36.99 -0.84 -23.01
N THR A 580 38.12 -0.36 -23.49
CA THR A 580 39.43 -1.11 -23.49
C THR A 580 40.35 -0.63 -22.38
N ASN A 581 40.05 0.50 -21.74
CA ASN A 581 40.73 1.02 -20.56
C ASN A 581 40.16 0.45 -19.25
N THR A 582 40.52 1.02 -18.11
CA THR A 582 40.05 0.63 -16.78
C THR A 582 39.03 1.60 -16.19
N ASP A 583 38.50 2.53 -16.98
CA ASP A 583 37.49 3.49 -16.52
C ASP A 583 36.16 2.77 -16.22
N ASP A 584 35.77 2.75 -14.96
CA ASP A 584 34.58 2.06 -14.45
C ASP A 584 33.36 2.99 -14.25
N ARG A 585 33.48 4.28 -14.60
CA ARG A 585 32.36 5.23 -14.55
C ARG A 585 31.29 4.83 -15.56
N TYR A 586 30.05 4.85 -15.14
CA TYR A 586 28.93 4.50 -16.02
C TYR A 586 28.72 5.54 -17.11
N PHE A 587 28.84 6.83 -16.78
CA PHE A 587 28.76 7.96 -17.69
C PHE A 587 30.14 8.60 -17.90
N THR A 588 30.30 9.28 -19.03
CA THR A 588 31.50 10.05 -19.37
C THR A 588 31.20 11.55 -19.57
N ASP A 589 29.98 11.96 -19.25
CA ASP A 589 29.52 13.33 -19.40
C ASP A 589 30.33 14.30 -18.52
N SER A 590 30.45 15.54 -18.98
CA SER A 590 31.22 16.59 -18.33
C SER A 590 30.64 17.02 -16.98
N PHE A 591 29.31 16.95 -16.86
CA PHE A 591 28.59 17.25 -15.62
C PHE A 591 27.91 15.98 -15.13
N GLN A 592 28.31 15.52 -13.95
CA GLN A 592 27.74 14.37 -13.27
C GLN A 592 27.55 14.74 -11.80
N ALA A 593 26.30 14.82 -11.33
CA ALA A 593 26.02 15.27 -9.98
C ALA A 593 24.64 14.84 -9.49
N MET A 594 24.43 14.94 -8.20
CA MET A 594 23.13 14.79 -7.55
C MET A 594 22.69 16.14 -6.95
N PRO A 595 21.40 16.49 -6.98
CA PRO A 595 20.91 17.63 -6.22
C PRO A 595 21.24 17.45 -4.73
N ALA A 596 21.89 18.44 -4.12
CA ALA A 596 22.43 18.30 -2.75
C ALA A 596 21.34 18.04 -1.70
N GLU A 597 20.13 18.57 -1.91
CA GLU A 597 18.96 18.40 -1.04
C GLU A 597 17.90 17.45 -1.62
N GLY A 598 18.21 16.80 -2.74
CA GLY A 598 17.29 15.92 -3.47
C GLY A 598 16.49 16.62 -4.58
N TYR A 599 15.87 15.78 -5.42
CA TYR A 599 15.08 16.26 -6.56
C TYR A 599 13.81 16.98 -6.13
N THR A 600 13.09 16.45 -5.16
CA THR A 600 11.82 17.06 -4.70
C THR A 600 12.04 18.50 -4.25
N ARG A 601 13.13 18.79 -3.52
CA ARG A 601 13.48 20.15 -3.11
C ARG A 601 13.84 21.06 -4.29
N MET A 602 14.51 20.54 -5.31
CA MET A 602 14.78 21.28 -6.54
C MET A 602 13.46 21.65 -7.26
N PHE A 603 12.52 20.72 -7.36
CA PHE A 603 11.21 20.97 -7.97
C PHE A 603 10.34 21.92 -7.15
N GLU A 604 10.38 21.85 -5.82
CA GLU A 604 9.71 22.83 -4.96
C GLU A 604 10.16 24.26 -5.30
N ARG A 605 11.48 24.48 -5.43
CA ARG A 605 12.03 25.79 -5.78
C ARG A 605 11.70 26.22 -7.22
N MET A 606 11.67 25.25 -8.15
CA MET A 606 11.32 25.53 -9.55
C MET A 606 9.85 25.95 -9.69
N LEU A 607 8.95 25.40 -8.88
CA LEU A 607 7.51 25.66 -8.94
C LEU A 607 7.05 26.74 -7.93
N ASP A 608 7.95 27.26 -7.09
CA ASP A 608 7.67 28.36 -6.15
C ASP A 608 7.67 29.70 -6.88
N HIS A 609 6.56 29.99 -7.56
CA HIS A 609 6.39 31.22 -8.33
C HIS A 609 4.95 31.76 -8.16
N PRO A 610 4.72 33.07 -7.95
CA PRO A 610 3.39 33.63 -7.69
C PRO A 610 2.37 33.38 -8.82
N ASN A 611 2.83 33.09 -10.03
CA ASN A 611 1.98 32.77 -11.18
C ASN A 611 1.82 31.26 -11.41
N ILE A 612 2.29 30.41 -10.50
CA ILE A 612 2.12 28.96 -10.62
C ILE A 612 1.25 28.46 -9.46
N ASP A 613 0.13 27.86 -9.80
CA ASP A 613 -0.70 27.11 -8.86
C ASP A 613 -0.55 25.62 -9.13
N LEU A 614 -0.54 24.80 -8.05
CA LEU A 614 -0.39 23.35 -8.12
C LEU A 614 -1.70 22.66 -7.74
N LEU A 615 -2.14 21.70 -8.55
CA LEU A 615 -3.27 20.82 -8.30
C LEU A 615 -2.81 19.36 -8.38
N LEU A 616 -2.50 18.78 -7.24
CA LEU A 616 -1.96 17.42 -7.12
C LEU A 616 -3.01 16.42 -6.68
N GLY A 617 -2.88 15.15 -7.09
CA GLY A 617 -3.84 14.10 -6.77
C GLY A 617 -5.15 14.21 -7.58
N VAL A 618 -5.16 14.95 -8.68
CA VAL A 618 -6.33 15.18 -9.52
C VAL A 618 -6.03 14.79 -10.97
N ASP A 619 -6.97 14.09 -11.58
CA ASP A 619 -6.87 13.73 -12.99
C ASP A 619 -7.10 14.96 -13.88
N TYR A 620 -6.37 15.01 -14.99
CA TYR A 620 -6.48 16.08 -15.97
C TYR A 620 -7.92 16.24 -16.51
N VAL A 621 -8.65 15.13 -16.68
CA VAL A 621 -10.02 15.17 -17.21
C VAL A 621 -10.95 15.96 -16.28
N GLU A 622 -10.80 15.78 -14.97
CA GLU A 622 -11.56 16.54 -13.97
C GLU A 622 -11.10 18.01 -13.91
N ALA A 623 -9.79 18.22 -13.92
CA ALA A 623 -9.23 19.56 -13.82
C ALA A 623 -9.62 20.47 -15.01
N ARG A 624 -9.60 19.94 -16.23
CA ARG A 624 -9.91 20.74 -17.45
C ARG A 624 -11.36 21.24 -17.48
N GLU A 625 -12.29 20.51 -16.89
CA GLU A 625 -13.69 20.91 -16.82
C GLU A 625 -13.91 22.01 -15.78
N ALA A 626 -13.11 21.99 -14.72
CA ALA A 626 -13.22 22.90 -13.60
C ALA A 626 -12.45 24.20 -13.75
N TYR A 627 -11.32 24.18 -14.48
CA TYR A 627 -10.42 25.32 -14.61
C TYR A 627 -10.26 25.75 -16.09
N PRO A 628 -10.99 26.77 -16.54
CA PRO A 628 -10.85 27.32 -17.88
C PRO A 628 -9.42 27.82 -18.15
N HIS A 629 -8.86 27.49 -19.30
CA HIS A 629 -7.52 27.86 -19.71
C HIS A 629 -7.48 28.13 -21.23
N ASP A 630 -6.48 28.87 -21.67
CA ASP A 630 -6.35 29.24 -23.07
C ASP A 630 -5.44 28.29 -23.87
N HIS A 631 -4.46 27.66 -23.17
CA HIS A 631 -3.54 26.71 -23.78
C HIS A 631 -3.23 25.56 -22.85
N LEU A 632 -3.04 24.37 -23.41
CA LEU A 632 -2.70 23.14 -22.70
C LEU A 632 -1.27 22.70 -23.03
N VAL A 633 -0.46 22.46 -22.01
CA VAL A 633 0.81 21.72 -22.13
C VAL A 633 0.61 20.33 -21.56
N PHE A 634 0.68 19.30 -22.40
CA PHE A 634 0.39 17.92 -22.01
C PHE A 634 1.66 17.08 -22.02
N THR A 635 2.00 16.46 -20.85
CA THR A 635 3.20 15.62 -20.70
C THR A 635 2.89 14.15 -20.47
N GLY A 636 1.61 13.78 -20.35
CA GLY A 636 1.12 12.42 -20.19
C GLY A 636 1.20 11.56 -21.46
N PRO A 637 0.74 10.31 -21.43
CA PRO A 637 0.69 9.44 -22.59
C PRO A 637 -0.20 10.03 -23.70
N ILE A 638 0.34 10.18 -24.90
CA ILE A 638 -0.38 10.81 -26.02
C ILE A 638 -1.62 9.98 -26.45
N ASP A 639 -1.54 8.67 -26.37
CA ASP A 639 -2.65 7.77 -26.69
C ASP A 639 -3.81 7.90 -25.69
N GLU A 640 -3.50 8.16 -24.40
CA GLU A 640 -4.48 8.45 -23.36
C GLU A 640 -5.21 9.78 -23.64
N TYR A 641 -4.48 10.83 -24.03
CA TYR A 641 -5.08 12.10 -24.41
C TYR A 641 -6.13 11.95 -25.51
N TYR A 642 -5.87 11.10 -26.52
CA TYR A 642 -6.80 10.82 -27.61
C TYR A 642 -7.76 9.65 -27.34
N GLY A 643 -7.96 9.24 -26.07
CA GLY A 643 -8.89 8.18 -25.68
C GLY A 643 -8.58 6.83 -26.34
N TYR A 644 -7.28 6.56 -26.57
CA TYR A 644 -6.80 5.33 -27.22
C TYR A 644 -7.38 5.06 -28.60
N ARG A 645 -7.72 6.11 -29.34
CA ARG A 645 -8.43 6.06 -30.64
C ARG A 645 -7.82 5.10 -31.65
N TYR A 646 -6.50 4.92 -31.63
CA TYR A 646 -5.77 4.01 -32.52
C TYR A 646 -5.25 2.75 -31.81
N GLY A 647 -5.60 2.55 -30.55
CA GLY A 647 -5.09 1.51 -29.67
C GLY A 647 -4.02 2.03 -28.72
N ARG A 648 -3.72 1.25 -27.68
CA ARG A 648 -2.72 1.62 -26.66
C ARG A 648 -1.31 1.53 -27.20
N LEU A 649 -0.49 2.53 -26.87
CA LEU A 649 0.94 2.47 -27.10
C LEU A 649 1.57 1.58 -26.01
N PRO A 650 2.40 0.59 -26.38
CA PRO A 650 3.02 -0.31 -25.42
C PRO A 650 4.12 0.37 -24.61
N TYR A 651 4.08 0.18 -23.29
CA TYR A 651 5.11 0.62 -22.35
C TYR A 651 5.57 -0.55 -21.46
N ARG A 652 6.77 -0.43 -20.93
CA ARG A 652 7.23 -1.22 -19.79
C ARG A 652 7.01 -0.44 -18.51
N SER A 653 6.63 -1.15 -17.48
CA SER A 653 6.46 -0.67 -16.12
C SER A 653 7.52 -1.24 -15.19
N LEU A 654 7.59 -0.69 -13.97
CA LEU A 654 8.49 -1.12 -12.92
C LEU A 654 7.74 -1.19 -11.58
N ARG A 655 8.07 -2.20 -10.80
CA ARG A 655 7.69 -2.29 -9.39
C ARG A 655 8.94 -2.15 -8.53
N PHE A 656 8.85 -1.31 -7.52
CA PHE A 656 9.94 -1.02 -6.59
C PHE A 656 9.62 -1.58 -5.22
N GLU A 657 10.61 -2.22 -4.61
CA GLU A 657 10.54 -2.72 -3.25
C GLU A 657 11.64 -2.08 -2.43
N HIS A 658 11.26 -1.15 -1.55
CA HIS A 658 12.18 -0.45 -0.65
C HIS A 658 12.35 -1.24 0.63
N ARG A 659 13.60 -1.39 1.08
CA ARG A 659 13.96 -2.07 2.33
C ARG A 659 15.02 -1.27 3.08
N THR A 660 14.81 -1.08 4.37
CA THR A 660 15.86 -0.60 5.29
C THR A 660 16.56 -1.80 5.89
N ILE A 661 17.89 -1.76 5.91
CA ILE A 661 18.76 -2.85 6.39
C ILE A 661 19.61 -2.33 7.54
N ASP A 662 19.74 -3.13 8.60
CA ASP A 662 20.49 -2.78 9.79
C ASP A 662 22.00 -3.04 9.60
N THR A 663 22.57 -2.31 8.64
CA THR A 663 24.01 -2.27 8.35
C THR A 663 24.40 -0.90 7.85
N THR A 664 25.64 -0.52 8.05
CA THR A 664 26.19 0.75 7.56
C THR A 664 26.34 0.79 6.04
N GLN A 665 26.49 -0.36 5.38
CA GLN A 665 26.64 -0.49 3.94
C GLN A 665 26.21 -1.89 3.49
N PHE A 666 25.47 -1.96 2.41
CA PHE A 666 24.94 -3.21 1.84
C PHE A 666 25.74 -3.67 0.62
N GLN A 667 26.21 -2.74 -0.20
CA GLN A 667 26.95 -3.02 -1.42
C GLN A 667 28.07 -1.98 -1.66
N GLU A 668 29.01 -2.28 -2.54
CA GLU A 668 30.22 -1.47 -2.76
C GLU A 668 29.96 -0.19 -3.56
N VAL A 669 28.89 -0.19 -4.37
CA VAL A 669 28.51 0.90 -5.27
C VAL A 669 27.01 1.17 -5.15
N ALA A 670 26.54 2.29 -5.69
CA ALA A 670 25.14 2.67 -5.65
C ALA A 670 24.20 1.66 -6.33
N VAL A 671 24.63 1.03 -7.42
CA VAL A 671 23.79 0.13 -8.22
C VAL A 671 24.52 -1.17 -8.54
N VAL A 672 23.88 -2.29 -8.24
CA VAL A 672 24.29 -3.63 -8.69
C VAL A 672 23.21 -4.20 -9.61
N ASN A 673 23.59 -4.55 -10.83
CA ASN A 673 22.73 -5.20 -11.82
C ASN A 673 22.82 -6.73 -11.69
N TYR A 674 21.70 -7.39 -11.93
CA TYR A 674 21.58 -8.86 -11.90
C TYR A 674 21.16 -9.37 -13.28
N PRO A 675 22.10 -9.75 -14.16
CA PRO A 675 21.79 -10.23 -15.51
C PRO A 675 21.07 -11.58 -15.54
N ASP A 676 21.32 -12.45 -14.56
CA ASP A 676 20.78 -13.80 -14.49
C ASP A 676 19.25 -13.80 -14.42
N GLU A 677 18.58 -14.57 -15.29
CA GLU A 677 17.12 -14.69 -15.36
C GLU A 677 16.53 -15.44 -14.14
N SER A 678 17.34 -16.23 -13.42
CA SER A 678 16.89 -16.88 -12.18
C SER A 678 16.67 -15.89 -11.04
N VAL A 679 17.24 -14.68 -11.11
CA VAL A 679 17.05 -13.59 -10.17
C VAL A 679 15.92 -12.68 -10.68
N ALA A 680 14.84 -12.57 -9.93
CA ALA A 680 13.63 -11.87 -10.37
C ALA A 680 13.79 -10.35 -10.57
N HIS A 681 14.62 -9.68 -9.76
CA HIS A 681 14.90 -8.25 -9.91
C HIS A 681 16.03 -8.01 -10.94
N THR A 682 16.01 -6.83 -11.55
CA THR A 682 17.06 -6.43 -12.51
C THR A 682 18.20 -5.70 -11.83
N ARG A 683 17.93 -4.95 -10.77
CA ARG A 683 18.96 -4.21 -10.03
C ARG A 683 18.59 -4.00 -8.57
N VAL A 684 19.62 -3.71 -7.77
CA VAL A 684 19.48 -3.21 -6.40
C VAL A 684 20.22 -1.88 -6.30
N THR A 685 19.55 -0.88 -5.72
CA THR A 685 20.11 0.46 -5.51
C THR A 685 20.28 0.73 -4.02
N GLU A 686 21.46 1.17 -3.58
CA GLU A 686 21.74 1.68 -2.23
C GLU A 686 21.92 3.20 -2.26
N TYR A 687 21.04 3.92 -1.59
CA TYR A 687 20.91 5.38 -1.77
C TYR A 687 21.99 6.21 -1.09
N LYS A 688 22.60 5.74 0.00
CA LYS A 688 23.66 6.51 0.67
C LYS A 688 24.87 6.82 -0.21
N HIS A 689 25.14 5.97 -1.19
CA HIS A 689 26.14 6.28 -2.21
C HIS A 689 25.75 7.50 -3.06
N LEU A 690 24.45 7.61 -3.40
CA LEU A 690 23.92 8.73 -4.20
C LEU A 690 23.86 10.03 -3.39
N THR A 691 23.43 9.94 -2.15
CA THR A 691 23.15 11.12 -1.29
C THR A 691 24.35 11.57 -0.47
N GLY A 692 25.31 10.67 -0.20
CA GLY A 692 26.44 10.92 0.69
C GLY A 692 26.08 10.92 2.18
N GLN A 693 24.85 10.54 2.54
CA GLN A 693 24.40 10.51 3.92
C GLN A 693 25.15 9.47 4.77
N GLN A 694 25.40 9.80 6.03
CA GLN A 694 25.94 8.89 7.01
C GLN A 694 24.82 8.41 7.93
N SER A 695 24.65 7.10 8.07
CA SER A 695 23.68 6.49 8.95
C SER A 695 24.16 5.09 9.36
N PRO A 696 23.88 4.61 10.58
CA PRO A 696 24.17 3.24 10.99
C PRO A 696 23.34 2.20 10.22
N ARG A 697 22.24 2.61 9.60
CA ARG A 697 21.41 1.79 8.72
C ARG A 697 21.55 2.23 7.26
N THR A 698 21.13 1.38 6.34
CA THR A 698 21.08 1.72 4.92
C THR A 698 19.75 1.34 4.30
N SER A 699 19.36 2.04 3.24
CA SER A 699 18.13 1.75 2.50
C SER A 699 18.45 1.38 1.07
N VAL A 700 17.84 0.27 0.64
CA VAL A 700 18.02 -0.29 -0.69
C VAL A 700 16.67 -0.46 -1.39
N THR A 701 16.70 -0.40 -2.71
CA THR A 701 15.52 -0.66 -3.55
C THR A 701 15.81 -1.78 -4.53
N TYR A 702 14.94 -2.79 -4.51
CA TYR A 702 14.90 -3.84 -5.52
C TYR A 702 13.94 -3.41 -6.64
N GLU A 703 14.41 -3.50 -7.90
CA GLU A 703 13.64 -3.10 -9.08
C GLU A 703 13.20 -4.34 -9.86
N TYR A 704 11.88 -4.48 -10.04
CA TYR A 704 11.26 -5.58 -10.77
C TYR A 704 10.54 -5.04 -12.01
N PRO A 705 10.93 -5.47 -13.21
CA PRO A 705 10.22 -5.11 -14.44
C PRO A 705 8.83 -5.72 -14.48
N SER A 706 7.88 -4.97 -15.05
CA SER A 706 6.48 -5.38 -15.19
C SER A 706 5.93 -5.01 -16.57
N SER A 707 4.94 -5.77 -17.03
CA SER A 707 4.11 -5.41 -18.19
C SER A 707 2.92 -4.53 -17.82
N GLU A 708 2.60 -4.45 -16.51
CA GLU A 708 1.45 -3.74 -15.97
C GLU A 708 1.90 -2.65 -14.99
N GLY A 709 1.14 -1.58 -14.90
CA GLY A 709 1.41 -0.44 -14.03
C GLY A 709 1.64 0.86 -14.79
N ASP A 710 2.19 1.86 -14.10
CA ASP A 710 2.51 3.16 -14.69
C ASP A 710 3.50 3.03 -15.86
N PRO A 711 3.36 3.85 -16.92
CA PRO A 711 4.26 3.82 -18.07
C PRO A 711 5.63 4.44 -17.74
N TYR A 712 6.70 3.62 -17.75
CA TYR A 712 8.07 4.10 -17.54
C TYR A 712 8.85 4.21 -18.83
N TYR A 713 8.81 3.17 -19.67
CA TYR A 713 9.64 3.09 -20.87
C TYR A 713 8.79 2.74 -22.09
N PRO A 714 8.74 3.63 -23.13
CA PRO A 714 8.21 3.28 -24.44
C PRO A 714 8.97 2.09 -25.03
N ILE A 715 8.28 1.08 -25.57
CA ILE A 715 8.92 -0.08 -26.18
C ILE A 715 9.35 0.27 -27.61
N PRO A 716 10.67 0.33 -27.90
CA PRO A 716 11.17 0.82 -29.18
C PRO A 716 11.13 -0.28 -30.27
N ARG A 717 9.97 -0.44 -30.91
CA ARG A 717 9.71 -1.30 -32.06
C ARG A 717 9.16 -0.49 -33.22
N GLU A 718 9.36 -0.95 -34.45
CA GLU A 718 8.90 -0.25 -35.65
C GLU A 718 7.40 -0.11 -35.73
N GLU A 719 6.66 -1.16 -35.35
CA GLU A 719 5.19 -1.14 -35.26
C GLU A 719 4.68 -0.10 -34.26
N ASN A 720 5.34 0.05 -33.12
CA ASN A 720 4.99 1.03 -32.11
C ASN A 720 5.29 2.46 -32.59
N ARG A 721 6.37 2.66 -33.33
CA ARG A 721 6.68 3.94 -33.99
C ARG A 721 5.63 4.27 -35.05
N ALA A 722 5.18 3.29 -35.83
CA ALA A 722 4.12 3.48 -36.81
C ALA A 722 2.79 3.87 -36.13
N LEU A 723 2.45 3.23 -35.02
CA LEU A 723 1.27 3.58 -34.22
C LEU A 723 1.41 4.99 -33.62
N PHE A 724 2.56 5.33 -33.05
CA PHE A 724 2.83 6.67 -32.51
C PHE A 724 2.70 7.75 -33.57
N LYS A 725 3.21 7.55 -34.80
CA LYS A 725 3.07 8.52 -35.91
C LYS A 725 1.61 8.88 -36.23
N ARG A 726 0.68 7.98 -36.00
CA ARG A 726 -0.76 8.27 -36.18
C ARG A 726 -1.26 9.26 -35.12
N TYR A 727 -0.79 9.12 -33.87
CA TYR A 727 -1.08 10.07 -32.79
C TYR A 727 -0.35 11.40 -32.99
N GLU A 728 0.92 11.35 -33.41
CA GLU A 728 1.73 12.53 -33.73
C GLU A 728 1.06 13.40 -34.79
N ALA A 729 0.45 12.78 -35.83
CA ALA A 729 -0.29 13.49 -36.87
C ALA A 729 -1.52 14.23 -36.30
N LEU A 730 -2.21 13.68 -35.30
CA LEU A 730 -3.28 14.38 -34.58
C LEU A 730 -2.74 15.53 -33.76
N ALA A 731 -1.64 15.30 -33.02
CA ALA A 731 -1.01 16.31 -32.19
C ALA A 731 -0.50 17.53 -32.97
N LEU A 732 0.00 17.31 -34.19
CA LEU A 732 0.44 18.40 -35.08
C LEU A 732 -0.72 19.26 -35.61
N ALA A 733 -1.94 18.76 -35.56
CA ALA A 733 -3.14 19.51 -35.98
C ALA A 733 -3.73 20.36 -34.84
N GLU A 734 -3.34 20.09 -33.57
CA GLU A 734 -3.80 20.88 -32.42
C GLU A 734 -3.16 22.29 -32.42
N THR A 735 -3.97 23.29 -32.18
CA THR A 735 -3.50 24.69 -32.12
C THR A 735 -3.28 25.16 -30.70
N ASP A 736 -4.07 24.64 -29.77
CA ASP A 736 -4.15 25.07 -28.37
C ASP A 736 -3.54 24.08 -27.40
N VAL A 737 -2.83 23.06 -27.94
CA VAL A 737 -2.18 22.00 -27.16
C VAL A 737 -0.72 21.87 -27.57
N THR A 738 0.17 21.76 -26.59
CA THR A 738 1.58 21.45 -26.78
C THR A 738 1.91 20.13 -26.10
N PHE A 739 2.37 19.15 -26.86
CA PHE A 739 2.84 17.86 -26.36
C PHE A 739 4.35 17.91 -26.12
N VAL A 740 4.79 17.57 -24.90
CA VAL A 740 6.21 17.63 -24.49
C VAL A 740 6.52 16.55 -23.45
N GLY A 741 7.73 16.05 -23.44
CA GLY A 741 8.17 15.03 -22.48
C GLY A 741 8.14 13.59 -23.04
N ARG A 742 8.63 12.65 -22.24
CA ARG A 742 8.86 11.26 -22.63
C ARG A 742 7.61 10.54 -23.13
N LEU A 743 6.50 10.67 -22.38
CA LEU A 743 5.26 9.93 -22.66
C LEU A 743 4.49 10.59 -23.82
N ALA A 744 4.42 11.92 -23.86
CA ALA A 744 3.72 12.66 -24.90
C ALA A 744 4.40 12.55 -26.27
N THR A 745 5.70 12.28 -26.32
CA THR A 745 6.46 12.12 -27.58
C THR A 745 6.90 10.69 -27.84
N TYR A 746 6.48 9.74 -26.99
CA TYR A 746 6.80 8.31 -27.09
C TYR A 746 8.29 8.04 -27.36
N ARG A 747 9.18 8.74 -26.64
CA ARG A 747 10.64 8.62 -26.79
C ARG A 747 11.29 8.32 -25.47
N TYR A 748 12.35 7.54 -25.55
CA TYR A 748 13.19 7.24 -24.39
C TYR A 748 14.21 8.36 -24.20
N TYR A 749 13.96 9.26 -23.24
CA TYR A 749 14.84 10.37 -22.90
C TYR A 749 15.49 10.17 -21.53
N ASN A 750 16.75 10.58 -21.39
CA ASN A 750 17.36 10.88 -20.10
C ASN A 750 16.81 12.21 -19.53
N MET A 751 17.10 12.49 -18.27
CA MET A 751 16.58 13.69 -17.60
C MET A 751 16.99 14.98 -18.30
N ASP A 752 18.27 15.12 -18.65
CA ASP A 752 18.81 16.26 -19.38
C ASP A 752 18.13 16.48 -20.73
N GLN A 753 17.86 15.40 -21.45
CA GLN A 753 17.16 15.44 -22.73
C GLN A 753 15.71 15.90 -22.60
N VAL A 754 15.02 15.51 -21.50
CA VAL A 754 13.67 15.99 -21.18
C VAL A 754 13.71 17.49 -20.90
N VAL A 755 14.66 17.95 -20.08
CA VAL A 755 14.84 19.39 -19.79
C VAL A 755 15.16 20.18 -21.07
N GLY A 756 16.11 19.69 -21.86
CA GLY A 756 16.47 20.34 -23.14
C GLY A 756 15.31 20.40 -24.13
N GLN A 757 14.49 19.34 -24.21
CA GLN A 757 13.27 19.32 -25.02
C GLN A 757 12.26 20.37 -24.53
N ALA A 758 12.03 20.46 -23.22
CA ALA A 758 11.09 21.41 -22.63
C ALA A 758 11.54 22.84 -22.88
N LEU A 759 12.83 23.17 -22.65
CA LEU A 759 13.41 24.51 -22.95
C LEU A 759 13.26 24.87 -24.42
N SER A 760 13.59 23.95 -25.33
CA SER A 760 13.45 24.18 -26.78
C SER A 760 11.98 24.28 -27.19
N THR A 761 11.08 23.56 -26.55
CA THR A 761 9.65 23.67 -26.82
C THR A 761 9.10 25.01 -26.32
N TYR A 762 9.51 25.47 -25.14
CA TYR A 762 9.17 26.78 -24.62
C TYR A 762 9.61 27.89 -25.60
N GLN A 763 10.87 27.91 -26.03
CA GLN A 763 11.38 28.90 -26.99
C GLN A 763 10.53 28.95 -28.26
N ARG A 764 10.09 27.80 -28.76
CA ARG A 764 9.27 27.69 -29.98
C ARG A 764 7.87 28.26 -29.84
N ILE A 765 7.26 28.16 -28.63
CA ILE A 765 5.90 28.64 -28.37
C ILE A 765 5.86 29.99 -27.66
N ALA A 766 6.98 30.48 -27.14
CA ALA A 766 7.05 31.73 -26.37
C ALA A 766 6.50 32.95 -27.15
N GLU A 767 6.72 33.00 -28.49
CA GLU A 767 6.20 34.08 -29.34
C GLU A 767 4.66 34.14 -29.34
N LYS A 768 3.97 33.01 -29.16
CA LYS A 768 2.49 32.95 -29.03
C LYS A 768 2.00 33.68 -27.77
N PHE A 769 2.85 33.78 -26.75
CA PHE A 769 2.53 34.29 -25.43
C PHE A 769 3.20 35.63 -25.13
N ALA A 770 3.96 36.19 -26.09
CA ALA A 770 4.51 37.51 -25.94
C ALA A 770 3.36 38.53 -25.77
N PRO A 771 3.45 39.48 -24.81
CA PRO A 771 2.45 40.52 -24.70
C PRO A 771 2.40 41.27 -26.05
N ASN A 772 1.20 41.47 -26.61
CA ASN A 772 1.00 42.29 -27.77
C ASN A 772 1.67 43.65 -27.51
N ALA A 773 2.75 43.94 -28.19
CA ALA A 773 3.32 45.26 -28.17
C ALA A 773 2.23 46.20 -28.74
N ASP A 774 1.64 47.05 -27.90
CA ASP A 774 0.79 48.13 -28.37
C ASP A 774 1.55 48.87 -29.50
N PRO A 775 0.96 49.09 -30.66
CA PRO A 775 1.60 49.86 -31.71
C PRO A 775 1.90 51.22 -31.12
N LEU A 776 3.18 51.57 -31.05
CA LEU A 776 3.62 52.91 -30.65
C LEU A 776 2.77 53.94 -31.44
N PRO A 777 2.18 54.94 -30.77
CA PRO A 777 1.41 55.97 -31.48
C PRO A 777 2.32 56.67 -32.54
N SER A 778 1.88 56.59 -33.78
CA SER A 778 2.55 57.22 -34.89
C SER A 778 2.81 58.70 -34.54
N THR A 779 4.07 59.08 -34.42
CA THR A 779 4.48 60.48 -34.30
C THR A 779 3.99 61.22 -35.52
N ALA A 780 2.89 61.96 -35.33
CA ALA A 780 2.43 62.91 -36.33
C ALA A 780 3.56 63.90 -36.59
N THR A 781 4.03 63.95 -37.83
CA THR A 781 4.96 64.96 -38.37
C THR A 781 4.27 66.30 -38.28
N VAL A 782 4.71 67.20 -37.38
CA VAL A 782 4.36 68.57 -37.40
C VAL A 782 5.32 69.26 -38.43
N ALA A 783 4.78 69.56 -39.57
CA ALA A 783 5.42 70.44 -40.51
C ALA A 783 5.16 71.91 -40.09
N ALA A 784 6.21 72.72 -39.91
CA ALA A 784 6.35 74.11 -40.23
C ALA A 784 7.81 74.57 -40.05
#